data_bcf06d28c1a601005f158b24d86b622a
#
_entry.id   bcf06d28c1a601005f158b24d86b622a
#
_cell.length_a   1.000
_cell.length_b   1.000
_cell.length_c   1.000
_cell.angle_alpha   90.00
_cell.angle_beta   90.00
_cell.angle_gamma   90.00
#
_symmetry.space_group_name_H-M   'P 1'
#
loop_
_entity.id
_entity.type
_entity.pdbx_description
1 polymer ?
#
loop_
_entity_poly.entity_id
_entity_poly.type
_entity_poly.pdbx_seq_one_letter_code
_entity_poly.pdbx_strand_id
1 'polypeptide(L)'
;MKIIKRNGSEEIFDVSKVEAAVAKANAAADNAPLSREQIADIAEYVEYKCNKLNRAVSVEEIQDMVENQIMSTGAFDVARGYVRYRYKRSLVRKANTTDTRILSLIEYNNEEVKQENSNKNPAVNSVQRDYMAGEVSKDITRRLLLPAEIVEADEQGIIHFHDSDYYAQHMHNCDLVNLEDMLQNGTVISETLIEKPHSFSTACNIATQIIAQVASSQYGGQSISLAHLAPFVNISREKIRRDVIEELALLDCHPSDEKIAEIVETRLKKEITKGVQTIQYQVITLMTTNGQAPFLTVFMYLNEAKNEQEKADLAMIIEETLKQRLQGVKNEAGVWVTPAFPKLIYVLEDDNITEDSRYFYLTELSARCSAKRLVPDYISEKKMKELKEGNCFPVMGCRSALNPWKDENGNYKFYGRFNQGVVTINLVDVALTSGGDYNKFWEIFDDRLELCFRALMCRHNRLKGTLSDVAPILWQNGALARLKKGEKIDKLLYGGYSTISLGYAGLYECVKYMTGLSHTNPEATPFALSVMEYMNKKCTKWTEDTDIAFSIYGSPIESTTYKFAKCLQKRFGIIPGITDKGYITNSYHVHVTEPIDAFSKLAFESKFQALSTGGAVSYVEVPNMQHNIPAVLEVIKFIYDNIMYAELNTKSDYCQKCGFSGEIQTVVDEDKKIVWECPQCGNRDENTLNVARRTCGYIGTQFWNQGRTQEIRERVLHL
;
A
#
# COMPACT_ATOMS: atom_id res chain seq x y z
N MET A 1 32.25 21.38 -21.20
CA MET A 1 31.02 20.54 -21.21
C MET A 1 30.76 20.05 -19.80
N LYS A 2 29.53 19.91 -19.39
CA LYS A 2 29.14 19.29 -18.09
C LYS A 2 28.85 17.81 -18.26
N ILE A 3 29.21 17.04 -17.26
CA ILE A 3 28.90 15.62 -17.12
C ILE A 3 28.02 15.38 -15.90
N ILE A 4 27.21 14.36 -15.97
CA ILE A 4 26.33 13.95 -14.85
C ILE A 4 27.04 12.79 -14.12
N LYS A 5 27.39 13.01 -12.85
CA LYS A 5 27.91 11.96 -11.98
C LYS A 5 26.80 10.97 -11.59
N ARG A 6 27.20 9.79 -11.11
CA ARG A 6 26.29 8.74 -10.64
C ARG A 6 25.38 9.17 -9.47
N ASN A 7 25.80 10.14 -8.67
CA ASN A 7 25.00 10.75 -7.61
C ASN A 7 24.07 11.87 -8.10
N GLY A 8 23.99 12.08 -9.43
CA GLY A 8 23.17 13.12 -10.05
C GLY A 8 23.77 14.53 -10.08
N SER A 9 24.95 14.75 -9.45
CA SER A 9 25.62 16.06 -9.50
C SER A 9 26.30 16.31 -10.85
N GLU A 10 26.33 17.57 -11.27
CA GLU A 10 27.02 17.97 -12.48
C GLU A 10 28.48 18.44 -12.17
N GLU A 11 29.42 18.00 -13.00
CA GLU A 11 30.83 18.47 -12.99
C GLU A 11 31.28 18.84 -14.40
N ILE A 12 32.37 19.57 -14.49
CA ILE A 12 33.04 19.84 -15.76
C ILE A 12 33.75 18.55 -16.23
N PHE A 13 33.60 18.20 -17.49
CA PHE A 13 34.30 17.06 -18.10
C PHE A 13 35.82 17.27 -18.03
N ASP A 14 36.50 16.26 -17.55
CA ASP A 14 37.95 16.24 -17.40
C ASP A 14 38.53 15.07 -18.22
N VAL A 15 39.10 15.38 -19.37
CA VAL A 15 39.66 14.42 -20.33
C VAL A 15 40.79 13.59 -19.71
N SER A 16 41.55 14.17 -18.77
CA SER A 16 42.67 13.48 -18.11
C SER A 16 42.22 12.27 -17.30
N LYS A 17 40.97 12.28 -16.82
CA LYS A 17 40.36 11.11 -16.13
C LYS A 17 40.10 9.94 -17.08
N VAL A 18 39.76 10.22 -18.33
CA VAL A 18 39.58 9.19 -19.38
C VAL A 18 40.94 8.60 -19.75
N GLU A 19 41.96 9.46 -20.00
CA GLU A 19 43.33 8.99 -20.27
C GLU A 19 43.87 8.09 -19.15
N ALA A 20 43.72 8.53 -17.90
CA ALA A 20 44.18 7.76 -16.75
C ALA A 20 43.48 6.40 -16.62
N ALA A 21 42.17 6.33 -16.97
CA ALA A 21 41.41 5.09 -16.92
C ALA A 21 41.84 4.11 -18.01
N VAL A 22 42.07 4.59 -19.24
CA VAL A 22 42.55 3.79 -20.38
C VAL A 22 43.98 3.33 -20.12
N ALA A 23 44.88 4.21 -19.62
CA ALA A 23 46.25 3.86 -19.28
C ALA A 23 46.34 2.75 -18.22
N LYS A 24 45.48 2.79 -17.19
CA LYS A 24 45.39 1.72 -16.18
C LYS A 24 44.95 0.41 -16.78
N ALA A 25 43.98 0.42 -17.68
CA ALA A 25 43.50 -0.80 -18.35
C ALA A 25 44.60 -1.37 -19.29
N ASN A 26 45.33 -0.50 -20.00
CA ASN A 26 46.43 -0.88 -20.86
C ASN A 26 47.59 -1.50 -20.06
N ALA A 27 47.99 -0.89 -18.93
CA ALA A 27 49.03 -1.40 -18.06
C ALA A 27 48.69 -2.77 -17.40
N ALA A 28 47.41 -3.09 -17.29
CA ALA A 28 46.91 -4.37 -16.75
C ALA A 28 46.78 -5.47 -17.82
N ALA A 29 46.96 -5.17 -19.08
CA ALA A 29 46.96 -6.11 -20.20
C ALA A 29 48.36 -6.73 -20.42
N ASP A 30 48.38 -8.04 -20.74
CA ASP A 30 49.62 -8.81 -20.80
C ASP A 30 50.70 -8.24 -21.75
N ASN A 31 50.35 -7.42 -22.74
CA ASN A 31 51.29 -6.86 -23.71
C ASN A 31 51.22 -5.31 -23.83
N ALA A 32 50.44 -4.61 -22.99
CA ALA A 32 50.25 -3.15 -23.01
C ALA A 32 50.23 -2.54 -24.45
N PRO A 33 49.37 -2.96 -25.34
CA PRO A 33 49.43 -2.77 -26.78
C PRO A 33 49.20 -1.30 -27.24
N LEU A 34 48.66 -0.44 -26.34
CA LEU A 34 48.39 0.95 -26.68
C LEU A 34 49.58 1.88 -26.33
N SER A 35 50.01 2.68 -27.27
CA SER A 35 50.97 3.76 -27.03
C SER A 35 50.32 4.93 -26.26
N ARG A 36 51.14 5.83 -25.70
CA ARG A 36 50.65 7.06 -25.06
C ARG A 36 49.83 7.92 -26.00
N GLU A 37 50.24 8.00 -27.25
CA GLU A 37 49.58 8.75 -28.31
C GLU A 37 48.18 8.15 -28.59
N GLN A 38 48.09 6.84 -28.74
CA GLN A 38 46.79 6.16 -28.94
C GLN A 38 45.83 6.32 -27.73
N ILE A 39 46.37 6.36 -26.52
CA ILE A 39 45.55 6.63 -25.32
C ILE A 39 45.02 8.05 -25.32
N ALA A 40 45.81 9.04 -25.69
CA ALA A 40 45.38 10.42 -25.85
C ALA A 40 44.30 10.56 -26.96
N ASP A 41 44.54 9.94 -28.13
CA ASP A 41 43.56 9.90 -29.24
C ASP A 41 42.20 9.32 -28.84
N ILE A 42 42.18 8.26 -28.02
CA ILE A 42 40.96 7.69 -27.48
C ILE A 42 40.22 8.71 -26.61
N ALA A 43 40.95 9.40 -25.72
CA ALA A 43 40.35 10.36 -24.81
C ALA A 43 39.83 11.61 -25.53
N GLU A 44 40.57 12.13 -26.50
CA GLU A 44 40.15 13.25 -27.35
C GLU A 44 38.92 12.88 -28.21
N TYR A 45 38.91 11.69 -28.75
CA TYR A 45 37.73 11.20 -29.51
C TYR A 45 36.48 11.13 -28.64
N VAL A 46 36.59 10.62 -27.39
CA VAL A 46 35.50 10.58 -26.44
C VAL A 46 35.02 11.99 -26.10
N GLU A 47 35.95 12.92 -25.85
CA GLU A 47 35.60 14.31 -25.61
C GLU A 47 34.87 14.95 -26.80
N TYR A 48 35.37 14.74 -28.01
CA TYR A 48 34.71 15.18 -29.25
C TYR A 48 33.29 14.64 -29.38
N LYS A 49 33.10 13.34 -29.16
CA LYS A 49 31.77 12.71 -29.20
C LYS A 49 30.83 13.30 -28.15
N CYS A 50 31.31 13.48 -26.94
CA CYS A 50 30.53 14.08 -25.86
C CYS A 50 30.11 15.52 -26.20
N ASN A 51 31.03 16.33 -26.70
CA ASN A 51 30.74 17.72 -27.10
C ASN A 51 29.70 17.78 -28.25
N LYS A 52 29.68 16.79 -29.14
CA LYS A 52 28.72 16.72 -30.26
C LYS A 52 27.28 16.44 -29.81
N LEU A 53 27.08 15.85 -28.64
CA LEU A 53 25.75 15.55 -28.10
C LEU A 53 24.99 16.80 -27.63
N ASN A 54 25.66 17.93 -27.44
CA ASN A 54 25.06 19.21 -27.04
C ASN A 54 24.12 19.11 -25.80
N ARG A 55 24.44 18.20 -24.87
CA ARG A 55 23.81 18.01 -23.58
C ARG A 55 24.80 17.50 -22.55
N ALA A 56 24.43 17.54 -21.27
CA ALA A 56 25.21 16.87 -20.24
C ALA A 56 25.16 15.34 -20.46
N VAL A 57 26.34 14.70 -20.40
CA VAL A 57 26.51 13.26 -20.64
C VAL A 57 26.77 12.54 -19.32
N SER A 58 26.18 11.39 -19.10
CA SER A 58 26.40 10.61 -17.88
C SER A 58 27.78 9.92 -17.91
N VAL A 59 28.34 9.67 -16.71
CA VAL A 59 29.59 8.92 -16.57
C VAL A 59 29.48 7.53 -17.21
N GLU A 60 28.31 6.89 -17.20
CA GLU A 60 28.11 5.59 -17.81
C GLU A 60 28.19 5.67 -19.35
N GLU A 61 27.55 6.68 -19.96
CA GLU A 61 27.66 6.90 -21.41
C GLU A 61 29.12 7.18 -21.85
N ILE A 62 29.85 7.93 -21.03
CA ILE A 62 31.27 8.18 -21.29
C ILE A 62 32.05 6.87 -21.24
N GLN A 63 31.81 6.02 -20.25
CA GLN A 63 32.48 4.72 -20.13
C GLN A 63 32.16 3.79 -21.30
N ASP A 64 30.91 3.81 -21.80
CA ASP A 64 30.53 3.05 -23.00
C ASP A 64 31.26 3.55 -24.25
N MET A 65 31.41 4.88 -24.39
CA MET A 65 32.20 5.48 -25.49
C MET A 65 33.67 5.08 -25.43
N VAL A 66 34.26 5.08 -24.22
CA VAL A 66 35.65 4.67 -23.99
C VAL A 66 35.84 3.21 -24.36
N GLU A 67 34.96 2.31 -23.92
CA GLU A 67 34.99 0.89 -24.21
C GLU A 67 34.92 0.60 -25.72
N ASN A 68 33.95 1.24 -26.41
CA ASN A 68 33.77 1.12 -27.86
C ASN A 68 35.00 1.64 -28.62
N GLN A 69 35.60 2.74 -28.15
CA GLN A 69 36.77 3.31 -28.81
C GLN A 69 38.01 2.44 -28.63
N ILE A 70 38.23 1.86 -27.43
CA ILE A 70 39.28 0.86 -27.21
C ILE A 70 39.10 -0.36 -28.13
N MET A 71 37.89 -0.85 -28.26
CA MET A 71 37.58 -1.99 -29.19
C MET A 71 37.91 -1.61 -30.63
N SER A 72 37.59 -0.40 -31.07
CA SER A 72 37.82 0.06 -32.45
C SER A 72 39.32 0.14 -32.81
N THR A 73 40.22 0.28 -31.84
CA THR A 73 41.66 0.24 -32.06
C THR A 73 42.22 -1.18 -32.23
N GLY A 74 41.39 -2.22 -32.06
CA GLY A 74 41.79 -3.63 -32.09
C GLY A 74 42.48 -4.12 -30.80
N ALA A 75 42.59 -3.30 -29.78
CA ALA A 75 43.18 -3.65 -28.48
C ALA A 75 42.18 -4.43 -27.59
N PHE A 76 41.73 -5.58 -28.05
CA PHE A 76 40.66 -6.36 -27.41
C PHE A 76 41.00 -6.83 -25.99
N ASP A 77 42.28 -7.07 -25.67
CA ASP A 77 42.68 -7.46 -24.31
C ASP A 77 42.56 -6.30 -23.33
N VAL A 78 42.90 -5.07 -23.80
CA VAL A 78 42.70 -3.84 -23.01
C VAL A 78 41.23 -3.58 -22.82
N ALA A 79 40.39 -3.72 -23.86
CA ALA A 79 38.96 -3.58 -23.78
C ALA A 79 38.33 -4.58 -22.76
N ARG A 80 38.70 -5.86 -22.83
CA ARG A 80 38.29 -6.90 -21.85
C ARG A 80 38.71 -6.55 -20.43
N GLY A 81 39.94 -6.06 -20.26
CA GLY A 81 40.46 -5.60 -18.96
C GLY A 81 39.64 -4.42 -18.41
N TYR A 82 39.32 -3.44 -19.28
CA TYR A 82 38.52 -2.27 -18.95
C TYR A 82 37.08 -2.67 -18.52
N VAL A 83 36.41 -3.55 -19.27
CA VAL A 83 35.06 -4.07 -18.97
C VAL A 83 35.06 -4.83 -17.65
N ARG A 84 36.03 -5.76 -17.45
CA ARG A 84 36.15 -6.51 -16.19
C ARG A 84 36.40 -5.60 -14.99
N TYR A 85 37.25 -4.59 -15.13
CA TYR A 85 37.51 -3.61 -14.07
C TYR A 85 36.25 -2.79 -13.76
N ARG A 86 35.54 -2.29 -14.79
CA ARG A 86 34.26 -1.59 -14.67
C ARG A 86 33.24 -2.46 -13.93
N TYR A 87 33.08 -3.69 -14.34
CA TYR A 87 32.16 -4.65 -13.70
C TYR A 87 32.52 -4.92 -12.23
N LYS A 88 33.79 -5.21 -11.95
CA LYS A 88 34.31 -5.42 -10.59
C LYS A 88 34.08 -4.20 -9.70
N ARG A 89 34.33 -3.00 -10.20
CA ARG A 89 34.05 -1.73 -9.52
C ARG A 89 32.57 -1.51 -9.32
N SER A 90 31.73 -1.92 -10.24
CA SER A 90 30.26 -1.86 -10.10
C SER A 90 29.77 -2.79 -8.99
N LEU A 91 30.29 -4.02 -8.92
CA LEU A 91 29.95 -4.96 -7.84
C LEU A 91 30.41 -4.45 -6.47
N VAL A 92 31.67 -3.98 -6.35
CA VAL A 92 32.19 -3.41 -5.10
C VAL A 92 31.37 -2.19 -4.66
N ARG A 93 30.96 -1.35 -5.60
CA ARG A 93 30.09 -0.19 -5.27
C ARG A 93 28.69 -0.61 -4.83
N LYS A 94 28.10 -1.62 -5.48
CA LYS A 94 26.78 -2.15 -5.06
C LYS A 94 26.86 -2.77 -3.67
N ALA A 95 27.89 -3.55 -3.36
CA ALA A 95 28.14 -4.08 -2.03
C ALA A 95 28.37 -2.97 -0.99
N ASN A 96 29.23 -2.00 -1.29
CA ASN A 96 29.47 -0.85 -0.40
C ASN A 96 28.21 0.01 -0.19
N THR A 97 27.25 0.02 -1.14
CA THR A 97 25.99 0.76 -0.98
C THR A 97 25.10 0.08 0.07
N THR A 98 25.01 -1.23 0.09
CA THR A 98 24.23 -2.00 1.07
C THR A 98 24.83 -1.87 2.47
N ASP A 99 26.14 -2.05 2.61
CA ASP A 99 26.84 -1.85 3.89
C ASP A 99 26.68 -0.40 4.40
N THR A 100 26.80 0.58 3.53
CA THR A 100 26.61 2.00 3.89
C THR A 100 25.16 2.28 4.36
N ARG A 101 24.16 1.68 3.72
CA ARG A 101 22.76 1.80 4.13
C ARG A 101 22.52 1.16 5.48
N ILE A 102 23.05 -0.04 5.70
CA ILE A 102 22.94 -0.73 7.00
C ILE A 102 23.61 0.08 8.10
N LEU A 103 24.84 0.59 7.87
CA LEU A 103 25.55 1.42 8.84
C LEU A 103 24.77 2.71 9.15
N SER A 104 24.21 3.36 8.12
CA SER A 104 23.40 4.58 8.32
C SER A 104 22.13 4.33 9.10
N LEU A 105 21.53 3.14 8.99
CA LEU A 105 20.42 2.70 9.85
C LEU A 105 20.85 2.55 11.30
N ILE A 106 22.00 1.91 11.54
CA ILE A 106 22.55 1.70 12.89
C ILE A 106 22.88 3.03 13.56
N GLU A 107 23.39 3.99 12.79
CA GLU A 107 23.78 5.32 13.25
C GLU A 107 22.61 6.33 13.28
N TYR A 108 21.38 5.90 12.96
CA TYR A 108 20.15 6.72 12.96
C TYR A 108 20.18 7.92 12.00
N ASN A 109 20.97 7.88 10.95
CA ASN A 109 21.16 8.97 9.99
C ASN A 109 20.61 8.66 8.58
N ASN A 110 19.81 7.61 8.42
CA ASN A 110 19.18 7.24 7.15
C ASN A 110 17.79 7.86 7.02
N GLU A 111 17.72 9.08 6.51
CA GLU A 111 16.45 9.80 6.32
C GLU A 111 15.57 9.17 5.23
N GLU A 112 16.13 8.52 4.22
CA GLU A 112 15.36 7.85 3.16
C GLU A 112 14.55 6.68 3.72
N VAL A 113 15.18 5.83 4.53
CA VAL A 113 14.50 4.70 5.18
C VAL A 113 13.52 5.17 6.25
N LYS A 114 13.87 6.21 7.01
CA LYS A 114 12.97 6.81 8.00
C LYS A 114 11.64 7.27 7.39
N GLN A 115 11.67 7.75 6.14
CA GLN A 115 10.53 8.28 5.42
C GLN A 115 9.85 7.24 4.51
N GLU A 116 10.32 6.00 4.46
CA GLU A 116 9.76 4.93 3.62
C GLU A 116 8.38 4.49 4.09
N ASN A 117 8.17 4.43 5.41
CA ASN A 117 6.89 4.08 6.01
C ASN A 117 6.61 4.99 7.22
N SER A 118 5.53 5.77 7.12
CA SER A 118 5.13 6.74 8.14
C SER A 118 4.76 6.14 9.51
N ASN A 119 4.58 4.83 9.60
CA ASN A 119 4.20 4.11 10.82
C ASN A 119 5.33 3.26 11.43
N LYS A 120 6.53 3.29 10.82
CA LYS A 120 7.72 2.58 11.34
C LYS A 120 8.76 3.57 11.83
N ASN A 121 9.20 3.41 13.08
CA ASN A 121 10.29 4.21 13.64
C ASN A 121 11.60 3.41 13.67
N PRO A 122 12.57 3.66 12.77
CA PRO A 122 13.81 2.90 12.68
C PRO A 122 14.75 3.09 13.89
N ALA A 123 14.47 4.01 14.81
CA ALA A 123 15.20 4.13 16.07
C ALA A 123 14.87 3.00 17.07
N VAL A 124 13.75 2.33 16.90
CA VAL A 124 13.35 1.19 17.75
C VAL A 124 14.09 -0.07 17.29
N ASN A 125 14.77 -0.76 18.20
CA ASN A 125 15.63 -1.90 17.89
C ASN A 125 14.97 -3.00 17.05
N SER A 126 13.73 -3.37 17.35
CA SER A 126 12.98 -4.38 16.57
C SER A 126 12.68 -3.91 15.16
N VAL A 127 12.32 -2.64 14.99
CA VAL A 127 12.08 -2.01 13.68
C VAL A 127 13.37 -1.90 12.88
N GLN A 128 14.46 -1.46 13.54
CA GLN A 128 15.78 -1.38 12.92
C GLN A 128 16.25 -2.73 12.39
N ARG A 129 16.03 -3.81 13.16
CA ARG A 129 16.35 -5.17 12.75
C ARG A 129 15.57 -5.62 11.51
N ASP A 130 14.28 -5.29 11.43
CA ASP A 130 13.45 -5.56 10.25
C ASP A 130 13.97 -4.81 9.02
N TYR A 131 14.29 -3.52 9.15
CA TYR A 131 14.89 -2.74 8.06
C TYR A 131 16.25 -3.27 7.60
N MET A 132 17.10 -3.72 8.52
CA MET A 132 18.38 -4.34 8.16
C MET A 132 18.18 -5.62 7.36
N ALA A 133 17.23 -6.48 7.78
CA ALA A 133 16.86 -7.67 7.04
C ALA A 133 16.29 -7.32 5.66
N GLY A 134 15.46 -6.29 5.58
CA GLY A 134 14.91 -5.75 4.34
C GLY A 134 15.98 -5.26 3.36
N GLU A 135 16.99 -4.52 3.82
CA GLU A 135 18.09 -4.05 2.96
C GLU A 135 18.93 -5.20 2.41
N VAL A 136 19.20 -6.23 3.22
CA VAL A 136 19.86 -7.46 2.74
C VAL A 136 19.02 -8.19 1.71
N SER A 137 17.72 -8.34 1.97
CA SER A 137 16.78 -8.97 1.05
C SER A 137 16.65 -8.19 -0.28
N LYS A 138 16.55 -6.86 -0.24
CA LYS A 138 16.56 -5.99 -1.44
C LYS A 138 17.81 -6.20 -2.29
N ASP A 139 18.98 -6.25 -1.66
CA ASP A 139 20.24 -6.48 -2.35
C ASP A 139 20.29 -7.85 -3.03
N ILE A 140 19.94 -8.92 -2.31
CA ILE A 140 19.86 -10.28 -2.87
C ILE A 140 18.86 -10.35 -4.01
N THR A 141 17.67 -9.77 -3.84
CA THR A 141 16.61 -9.71 -4.83
C THR A 141 17.10 -9.08 -6.14
N ARG A 142 17.76 -7.92 -6.05
CA ARG A 142 18.25 -7.17 -7.22
C ARG A 142 19.44 -7.83 -7.91
N ARG A 143 20.35 -8.42 -7.15
CA ARG A 143 21.58 -9.00 -7.72
C ARG A 143 21.41 -10.42 -8.23
N LEU A 144 20.53 -11.22 -7.61
CA LEU A 144 20.51 -12.67 -7.82
C LEU A 144 19.16 -13.22 -8.27
N LEU A 145 18.03 -12.60 -7.87
CA LEU A 145 16.73 -13.22 -8.01
C LEU A 145 15.89 -12.64 -9.15
N LEU A 146 16.04 -11.35 -9.45
CA LEU A 146 15.32 -10.71 -10.54
C LEU A 146 16.16 -10.59 -11.81
N PRO A 147 15.53 -10.71 -13.00
CA PRO A 147 16.18 -10.38 -14.27
C PRO A 147 16.70 -8.94 -14.28
N ALA A 148 17.88 -8.73 -14.87
CA ALA A 148 18.55 -7.42 -14.90
C ALA A 148 17.65 -6.32 -15.51
N GLU A 149 16.88 -6.62 -16.55
CA GLU A 149 15.95 -5.69 -17.18
C GLU A 149 14.86 -5.17 -16.25
N ILE A 150 14.34 -6.02 -15.36
CA ILE A 150 13.30 -5.64 -14.37
C ILE A 150 13.94 -4.75 -13.30
N VAL A 151 15.14 -5.08 -12.84
CA VAL A 151 15.88 -4.26 -11.87
C VAL A 151 16.19 -2.89 -12.44
N GLU A 152 16.66 -2.82 -13.70
CA GLU A 152 16.95 -1.56 -14.37
C GLU A 152 15.70 -0.71 -14.56
N ALA A 153 14.58 -1.30 -14.98
CA ALA A 153 13.32 -0.61 -15.13
C ALA A 153 12.76 -0.07 -13.82
N ASP A 154 12.92 -0.81 -12.70
CA ASP A 154 12.56 -0.34 -11.36
C ASP A 154 13.47 0.81 -10.91
N GLU A 155 14.77 0.73 -11.16
CA GLU A 155 15.75 1.80 -10.81
C GLU A 155 15.54 3.07 -11.65
N GLN A 156 15.13 2.94 -12.90
CA GLN A 156 14.81 4.06 -13.78
C GLN A 156 13.41 4.66 -13.53
N GLY A 157 12.58 4.02 -12.70
CA GLY A 157 11.21 4.45 -12.42
C GLY A 157 10.25 4.27 -13.60
N ILE A 158 10.54 3.34 -14.50
CA ILE A 158 9.63 2.90 -15.57
C ILE A 158 8.50 2.07 -15.00
N ILE A 159 8.85 1.17 -14.08
CA ILE A 159 7.94 0.38 -13.26
C ILE A 159 8.35 0.50 -11.80
N HIS A 160 7.49 0.01 -10.90
CA HIS A 160 7.85 -0.23 -9.51
C HIS A 160 7.54 -1.67 -9.12
N PHE A 161 8.59 -2.40 -8.76
CA PHE A 161 8.48 -3.74 -8.20
C PHE A 161 8.27 -3.62 -6.69
N HIS A 162 7.00 -3.69 -6.23
CA HIS A 162 6.67 -3.48 -4.82
C HIS A 162 7.35 -4.49 -3.90
N ASP A 163 7.61 -4.08 -2.66
CA ASP A 163 8.04 -4.96 -1.56
C ASP A 163 9.18 -5.93 -1.93
N SER A 164 10.22 -5.37 -2.59
CA SER A 164 11.42 -6.15 -2.98
C SER A 164 12.24 -6.62 -1.79
N ASP A 165 12.01 -6.03 -0.62
CA ASP A 165 12.56 -6.41 0.68
C ASP A 165 11.99 -7.72 1.24
N TYR A 166 10.82 -8.15 0.78
CA TYR A 166 10.20 -9.45 1.14
C TYR A 166 10.27 -10.49 0.00
N TYR A 167 10.69 -10.10 -1.20
CA TYR A 167 10.68 -10.97 -2.37
C TYR A 167 11.61 -12.18 -2.25
N ALA A 168 12.73 -12.06 -1.54
CA ALA A 168 13.64 -13.19 -1.30
C ALA A 168 12.96 -14.35 -0.56
N GLN A 169 11.92 -14.08 0.21
CA GLN A 169 11.11 -15.06 0.93
C GLN A 169 9.91 -15.52 0.10
N HIS A 170 9.34 -16.68 0.44
CA HIS A 170 8.13 -17.21 -0.20
C HIS A 170 6.87 -16.63 0.47
N MET A 171 6.71 -15.32 0.41
CA MET A 171 5.60 -14.57 1.01
C MET A 171 4.68 -13.99 -0.05
N HIS A 172 3.38 -13.97 0.22
CA HIS A 172 2.37 -13.28 -0.58
C HIS A 172 2.09 -11.88 -0.02
N ASN A 173 1.32 -11.07 -0.76
CA ASN A 173 0.98 -9.71 -0.38
C ASN A 173 -0.20 -9.68 0.62
N CYS A 174 -1.39 -9.29 0.19
CA CYS A 174 -2.56 -9.09 1.05
C CYS A 174 -3.47 -10.32 1.07
N ASP A 175 -4.27 -10.44 2.14
CA ASP A 175 -5.20 -11.55 2.30
C ASP A 175 -6.53 -11.18 2.96
N LEU A 176 -7.54 -12.04 2.75
CA LEU A 176 -8.79 -12.10 3.49
C LEU A 176 -8.76 -13.31 4.42
N VAL A 177 -8.54 -13.06 5.71
CA VAL A 177 -8.42 -14.13 6.70
C VAL A 177 -9.77 -14.82 6.89
N ASN A 178 -9.80 -16.13 6.75
CA ASN A 178 -11.00 -16.94 7.04
C ASN A 178 -11.15 -17.17 8.56
N LEU A 179 -11.39 -16.08 9.27
CA LEU A 179 -11.54 -16.11 10.72
C LEU A 179 -12.72 -16.97 11.16
N GLU A 180 -13.78 -17.05 10.34
CA GLU A 180 -14.92 -17.93 10.60
C GLU A 180 -14.49 -19.39 10.71
N ASP A 181 -13.75 -19.90 9.70
CA ASP A 181 -13.27 -21.29 9.71
C ASP A 181 -12.37 -21.56 10.92
N MET A 182 -11.44 -20.64 11.21
CA MET A 182 -10.51 -20.82 12.33
C MET A 182 -11.19 -20.84 13.70
N LEU A 183 -12.22 -20.03 13.91
CA LEU A 183 -12.96 -19.96 15.17
C LEU A 183 -14.00 -21.09 15.31
N GLN A 184 -14.63 -21.50 14.21
CA GLN A 184 -15.67 -22.56 14.27
C GLN A 184 -15.08 -23.98 14.32
N ASN A 185 -13.97 -24.20 13.59
CA ASN A 185 -13.35 -25.52 13.44
C ASN A 185 -12.07 -25.69 14.25
N GLY A 186 -11.67 -24.65 14.99
CA GLY A 186 -10.39 -24.61 15.68
C GLY A 186 -9.20 -24.33 14.76
N THR A 187 -8.08 -23.99 15.34
CA THR A 187 -6.82 -23.67 14.65
C THR A 187 -5.62 -24.10 15.49
N VAL A 188 -4.42 -23.96 14.93
CA VAL A 188 -3.17 -24.19 15.68
C VAL A 188 -2.33 -22.92 15.67
N ILE A 189 -1.92 -22.46 16.82
CA ILE A 189 -1.03 -21.29 16.99
C ILE A 189 0.19 -21.74 17.77
N SER A 190 1.38 -21.57 17.20
CA SER A 190 2.65 -21.97 17.82
C SER A 190 2.60 -23.39 18.39
N GLU A 191 2.18 -24.34 17.56
CA GLU A 191 2.04 -25.78 17.88
C GLU A 191 0.97 -26.12 18.94
N THR A 192 0.21 -25.12 19.41
CA THR A 192 -0.87 -25.31 20.40
C THR A 192 -2.23 -25.34 19.71
N LEU A 193 -2.99 -26.41 19.95
CA LEU A 193 -4.37 -26.52 19.47
C LEU A 193 -5.26 -25.52 20.20
N ILE A 194 -5.96 -24.70 19.43
CA ILE A 194 -6.96 -23.74 19.89
C ILE A 194 -8.33 -24.25 19.43
N GLU A 195 -9.13 -24.68 20.40
CA GLU A 195 -10.48 -25.16 20.12
C GLU A 195 -11.47 -24.00 19.89
N LYS A 196 -12.68 -24.33 19.45
CA LYS A 196 -13.77 -23.36 19.27
C LYS A 196 -14.02 -22.56 20.56
N PRO A 197 -14.04 -21.22 20.51
CA PRO A 197 -14.33 -20.39 21.69
C PRO A 197 -15.72 -20.64 22.26
N HIS A 198 -15.83 -20.54 23.59
CA HIS A 198 -17.10 -20.67 24.32
C HIS A 198 -17.63 -19.33 24.85
N SER A 199 -17.10 -18.20 24.36
CA SER A 199 -17.60 -16.85 24.65
C SER A 199 -17.11 -15.85 23.61
N PHE A 200 -17.78 -14.71 23.52
CA PHE A 200 -17.39 -13.60 22.67
C PHE A 200 -16.03 -13.02 23.05
N SER A 201 -15.78 -12.83 24.34
CA SER A 201 -14.48 -12.32 24.82
C SER A 201 -13.32 -13.25 24.45
N THR A 202 -13.52 -14.56 24.58
CA THR A 202 -12.52 -15.56 24.18
C THR A 202 -12.30 -15.54 22.66
N ALA A 203 -13.38 -15.43 21.86
CA ALA A 203 -13.28 -15.32 20.41
C ALA A 203 -12.49 -14.07 20.00
N CYS A 204 -12.73 -12.93 20.62
CA CYS A 204 -11.97 -11.70 20.37
C CYS A 204 -10.48 -11.86 20.71
N ASN A 205 -10.15 -12.51 21.83
CA ASN A 205 -8.77 -12.74 22.22
C ASN A 205 -8.04 -13.68 21.23
N ILE A 206 -8.68 -14.78 20.85
CA ILE A 206 -8.13 -15.72 19.85
C ILE A 206 -7.96 -15.01 18.48
N ALA A 207 -8.92 -14.19 18.08
CA ALA A 207 -8.85 -13.42 16.84
C ALA A 207 -7.58 -12.51 16.82
N THR A 208 -7.23 -11.88 17.95
CA THR A 208 -6.02 -11.03 18.00
C THR A 208 -4.74 -11.85 17.88
N GLN A 209 -4.70 -13.06 18.42
CA GLN A 209 -3.55 -13.97 18.27
C GLN A 209 -3.42 -14.44 16.81
N ILE A 210 -4.53 -14.77 16.16
CA ILE A 210 -4.57 -15.11 14.72
C ILE A 210 -4.04 -13.95 13.90
N ILE A 211 -4.52 -12.73 14.13
CA ILE A 211 -4.10 -11.51 13.45
C ILE A 211 -2.59 -11.33 13.55
N ALA A 212 -2.01 -11.51 14.73
CA ALA A 212 -0.57 -11.37 14.97
C ALA A 212 0.25 -12.39 14.17
N GLN A 213 -0.19 -13.65 14.14
CA GLN A 213 0.50 -14.72 13.43
C GLN A 213 0.39 -14.56 11.90
N VAL A 214 -0.78 -14.16 11.40
CA VAL A 214 -0.98 -13.87 9.97
C VAL A 214 -0.10 -12.69 9.56
N ALA A 215 -0.12 -11.58 10.32
CA ALA A 215 0.70 -10.40 10.02
C ALA A 215 2.21 -10.69 10.01
N SER A 216 2.67 -11.72 10.74
CA SER A 216 4.07 -12.15 10.73
C SER A 216 4.41 -13.13 9.61
N SER A 217 3.42 -13.57 8.83
CA SER A 217 3.58 -14.63 7.82
C SER A 217 3.34 -14.13 6.38
N GLN A 218 2.96 -12.86 6.20
CA GLN A 218 2.76 -12.18 4.92
C GLN A 218 3.29 -10.74 5.03
N TYR A 219 3.48 -10.03 3.91
CA TYR A 219 4.05 -8.66 3.94
C TYR A 219 3.05 -7.54 3.66
N GLY A 220 1.85 -7.85 3.23
CA GLY A 220 0.79 -6.86 2.96
C GLY A 220 -0.17 -6.67 4.11
N GLY A 221 -1.38 -6.20 3.78
CA GLY A 221 -2.48 -6.04 4.73
C GLY A 221 -3.37 -7.26 4.81
N GLN A 222 -3.96 -7.47 5.96
CA GLN A 222 -4.96 -8.50 6.19
C GLN A 222 -6.32 -7.88 6.52
N SER A 223 -7.40 -8.56 6.15
CA SER A 223 -8.76 -8.14 6.49
C SER A 223 -9.52 -9.25 7.19
N ILE A 224 -10.29 -8.85 8.20
CA ILE A 224 -11.24 -9.71 8.91
C ILE A 224 -12.64 -9.11 8.85
N SER A 225 -13.67 -9.94 9.02
CA SER A 225 -15.04 -9.46 9.21
C SER A 225 -15.49 -9.59 10.65
N LEU A 226 -16.18 -8.58 11.17
CA LEU A 226 -16.86 -8.68 12.48
C LEU A 226 -18.01 -9.68 12.48
N ALA A 227 -18.59 -9.98 11.31
CA ALA A 227 -19.62 -11.00 11.17
C ALA A 227 -19.13 -12.39 11.64
N HIS A 228 -17.84 -12.69 11.50
CA HIS A 228 -17.24 -13.93 11.99
C HIS A 228 -17.21 -14.06 13.52
N LEU A 229 -17.34 -12.93 14.24
CA LEU A 229 -17.42 -12.89 15.70
C LEU A 229 -18.87 -12.90 16.23
N ALA A 230 -19.83 -12.50 15.40
CA ALA A 230 -21.24 -12.36 15.80
C ALA A 230 -21.86 -13.65 16.38
N PRO A 231 -21.60 -14.87 15.87
CA PRO A 231 -22.14 -16.09 16.44
C PRO A 231 -21.76 -16.32 17.92
N PHE A 232 -20.61 -15.80 18.34
CA PHE A 232 -20.12 -15.95 19.72
C PHE A 232 -20.83 -15.03 20.71
N VAL A 233 -21.53 -13.99 20.23
CA VAL A 233 -22.40 -13.14 21.08
C VAL A 233 -23.56 -13.96 21.63
N ASN A 234 -24.21 -14.76 20.79
CA ASN A 234 -25.29 -15.62 21.28
C ASN A 234 -24.80 -16.74 22.22
N ILE A 235 -23.62 -17.31 21.96
CA ILE A 235 -22.98 -18.26 22.86
C ILE A 235 -22.74 -17.61 24.25
N SER A 236 -22.25 -16.39 24.28
CA SER A 236 -22.11 -15.64 25.52
C SER A 236 -23.45 -15.33 26.20
N ARG A 237 -24.48 -14.96 25.43
CA ARG A 237 -25.83 -14.68 25.95
C ARG A 237 -26.38 -15.88 26.68
N GLU A 238 -26.30 -17.06 26.09
CA GLU A 238 -26.78 -18.32 26.71
C GLU A 238 -25.96 -18.71 27.94
N LYS A 239 -24.63 -18.48 27.91
CA LYS A 239 -23.78 -18.72 29.06
C LYS A 239 -24.13 -17.78 30.21
N ILE A 240 -24.21 -16.48 29.96
CA ILE A 240 -24.57 -15.46 30.96
C ILE A 240 -25.94 -15.76 31.56
N ARG A 241 -26.88 -16.21 30.73
CA ARG A 241 -28.23 -16.58 31.21
C ARG A 241 -28.16 -17.72 32.23
N ARG A 242 -27.38 -18.76 31.95
CA ARG A 242 -27.19 -19.88 32.89
C ARG A 242 -26.55 -19.40 34.20
N ASP A 243 -25.46 -18.63 34.08
CA ASP A 243 -24.77 -18.10 35.25
C ASP A 243 -25.67 -17.22 36.11
N VAL A 244 -26.51 -16.36 35.50
CA VAL A 244 -27.52 -15.53 36.22
C VAL A 244 -28.58 -16.38 36.90
N ILE A 245 -29.11 -17.40 36.28
CA ILE A 245 -30.10 -18.30 36.89
C ILE A 245 -29.50 -19.05 38.09
N GLU A 246 -28.27 -19.56 37.96
CA GLU A 246 -27.54 -20.22 39.05
C GLU A 246 -27.28 -19.29 40.21
N GLU A 247 -26.82 -18.07 39.96
CA GLU A 247 -26.59 -17.06 40.98
C GLU A 247 -27.89 -16.68 41.74
N LEU A 248 -28.99 -16.50 41.00
CA LEU A 248 -30.32 -16.19 41.58
C LEU A 248 -30.88 -17.35 42.41
N ALA A 249 -30.66 -18.58 41.98
CA ALA A 249 -31.05 -19.76 42.76
C ALA A 249 -30.26 -19.84 44.06
N LEU A 250 -28.96 -19.50 44.10
CA LEU A 250 -28.16 -19.47 45.32
C LEU A 250 -28.63 -18.40 46.30
N LEU A 251 -29.26 -17.34 45.78
CA LEU A 251 -29.76 -16.20 46.60
C LEU A 251 -31.25 -16.38 46.99
N ASP A 252 -31.90 -17.49 46.62
CA ASP A 252 -33.34 -17.75 46.76
C ASP A 252 -34.21 -16.62 46.13
N CYS A 253 -33.73 -16.05 45.05
CA CYS A 253 -34.38 -14.97 44.32
C CYS A 253 -35.06 -15.50 43.05
N HIS A 254 -36.34 -15.12 42.83
CA HIS A 254 -37.15 -15.57 41.70
C HIS A 254 -37.74 -14.35 40.91
N PRO A 255 -36.92 -13.54 40.20
CA PRO A 255 -37.43 -12.45 39.38
C PRO A 255 -38.17 -12.96 38.16
N SER A 256 -38.93 -12.08 37.48
CA SER A 256 -39.57 -12.41 36.24
C SER A 256 -38.58 -12.71 35.10
N ASP A 257 -39.02 -13.45 34.07
CA ASP A 257 -38.18 -13.75 32.90
C ASP A 257 -37.72 -12.48 32.20
N GLU A 258 -38.54 -11.41 32.14
CA GLU A 258 -38.16 -10.12 31.59
C GLU A 258 -37.01 -9.49 32.37
N LYS A 259 -37.03 -9.61 33.70
CA LYS A 259 -35.95 -9.08 34.56
C LYS A 259 -34.65 -9.85 34.40
N ILE A 260 -34.73 -11.17 34.25
CA ILE A 260 -33.60 -12.04 33.93
C ILE A 260 -33.02 -11.62 32.58
N ALA A 261 -33.86 -11.43 31.54
CA ALA A 261 -33.40 -10.99 30.23
C ALA A 261 -32.71 -9.63 30.27
N GLU A 262 -33.23 -8.66 31.03
CA GLU A 262 -32.61 -7.33 31.23
C GLU A 262 -31.20 -7.44 31.86
N ILE A 263 -31.04 -8.31 32.87
CA ILE A 263 -29.73 -8.55 33.51
C ILE A 263 -28.76 -9.19 32.51
N VAL A 264 -29.24 -10.21 31.77
CA VAL A 264 -28.42 -10.89 30.75
C VAL A 264 -27.93 -9.91 29.69
N GLU A 265 -28.81 -9.11 29.08
CA GLU A 265 -28.43 -8.14 28.05
C GLU A 265 -27.48 -7.04 28.61
N THR A 266 -27.67 -6.64 29.88
CA THR A 266 -26.76 -5.68 30.54
C THR A 266 -25.36 -6.26 30.70
N ARG A 267 -25.24 -7.53 31.11
CA ARG A 267 -23.94 -8.23 31.23
C ARG A 267 -23.32 -8.49 29.87
N LEU A 268 -24.12 -8.88 28.89
CA LEU A 268 -23.67 -9.11 27.52
C LEU A 268 -23.08 -7.84 26.88
N LYS A 269 -23.74 -6.69 27.02
CA LYS A 269 -23.20 -5.41 26.57
C LYS A 269 -21.81 -5.11 27.16
N LYS A 270 -21.62 -5.38 28.46
CA LYS A 270 -20.31 -5.23 29.12
C LYS A 270 -19.28 -6.19 28.54
N GLU A 271 -19.65 -7.40 28.19
CA GLU A 271 -18.75 -8.38 27.57
C GLU A 271 -18.37 -7.94 26.14
N ILE A 272 -19.32 -7.44 25.35
CA ILE A 272 -19.06 -6.90 24.01
C ILE A 272 -18.09 -5.72 24.09
N THR A 273 -18.32 -4.78 25.02
CA THR A 273 -17.39 -3.66 25.25
C THR A 273 -15.96 -4.13 25.55
N LYS A 274 -15.79 -5.14 26.41
CA LYS A 274 -14.46 -5.69 26.72
C LYS A 274 -13.84 -6.42 25.55
N GLY A 275 -14.62 -7.21 24.79
CA GLY A 275 -14.13 -7.94 23.63
C GLY A 275 -13.65 -7.00 22.52
N VAL A 276 -14.42 -5.98 22.19
CA VAL A 276 -14.05 -4.94 21.21
C VAL A 276 -12.82 -4.17 21.67
N GLN A 277 -12.76 -3.82 22.96
CA GLN A 277 -11.60 -3.15 23.54
C GLN A 277 -10.35 -4.03 23.44
N THR A 278 -10.48 -5.34 23.65
CA THR A 278 -9.37 -6.30 23.48
C THR A 278 -8.82 -6.24 22.06
N ILE A 279 -9.67 -6.31 21.04
CA ILE A 279 -9.22 -6.21 19.63
C ILE A 279 -8.52 -4.88 19.39
N GLN A 280 -9.14 -3.76 19.79
CA GLN A 280 -8.58 -2.43 19.53
C GLN A 280 -7.19 -2.25 20.18
N TYR A 281 -7.04 -2.55 21.46
CA TYR A 281 -5.77 -2.33 22.16
C TYR A 281 -4.70 -3.36 21.78
N GLN A 282 -5.07 -4.62 21.62
CA GLN A 282 -4.12 -5.66 21.19
C GLN A 282 -3.52 -5.34 19.81
N VAL A 283 -4.34 -4.93 18.84
CA VAL A 283 -3.85 -4.56 17.50
C VAL A 283 -2.88 -3.39 17.55
N ILE A 284 -3.15 -2.38 18.37
CA ILE A 284 -2.31 -1.17 18.44
C ILE A 284 -1.00 -1.43 19.20
N THR A 285 -1.04 -2.24 20.27
CA THR A 285 0.11 -2.47 21.15
C THR A 285 0.99 -3.63 20.69
N LEU A 286 0.55 -4.40 19.71
CA LEU A 286 1.26 -5.55 19.19
C LEU A 286 2.29 -5.10 18.15
N MET A 287 3.54 -5.51 18.32
CA MET A 287 4.57 -5.35 17.31
C MET A 287 4.82 -6.71 16.65
N THR A 288 4.59 -6.78 15.35
CA THR A 288 4.84 -7.98 14.54
C THR A 288 6.31 -8.07 14.13
N THR A 289 6.69 -9.16 13.51
CA THR A 289 8.04 -9.34 12.94
C THR A 289 8.37 -8.32 11.86
N ASN A 290 7.35 -7.66 11.28
CA ASN A 290 7.52 -6.60 10.27
C ASN A 290 7.79 -5.20 10.89
N GLY A 291 8.08 -5.14 12.18
CA GLY A 291 8.47 -3.89 12.87
C GLY A 291 7.35 -2.85 13.02
N GLN A 292 6.09 -3.26 12.91
CA GLN A 292 4.92 -2.38 13.09
C GLN A 292 3.74 -3.13 13.69
N ALA A 293 2.70 -2.40 14.07
CA ALA A 293 1.40 -3.00 14.40
C ALA A 293 0.84 -3.78 13.19
N PRO A 294 0.02 -4.81 13.41
CA PRO A 294 -0.62 -5.53 12.31
C PRO A 294 -1.36 -4.58 11.36
N PHE A 295 -1.07 -4.68 10.07
CA PHE A 295 -1.77 -3.93 9.04
C PHE A 295 -3.16 -4.55 8.83
N LEU A 296 -4.06 -4.28 9.78
CA LEU A 296 -5.38 -4.88 9.87
C LEU A 296 -6.46 -3.95 9.34
N THR A 297 -7.34 -4.50 8.50
CA THR A 297 -8.62 -3.93 8.10
C THR A 297 -9.76 -4.73 8.71
N VAL A 298 -10.72 -4.04 9.33
CA VAL A 298 -11.92 -4.61 9.94
C VAL A 298 -13.14 -4.23 9.11
N PHE A 299 -13.84 -5.24 8.62
CA PHE A 299 -15.02 -5.10 7.77
C PHE A 299 -16.29 -5.19 8.61
N MET A 300 -17.17 -4.21 8.45
CA MET A 300 -18.41 -4.04 9.19
C MET A 300 -19.58 -4.08 8.19
N TYR A 301 -20.15 -5.26 7.96
CA TYR A 301 -21.18 -5.54 6.96
C TYR A 301 -22.34 -6.33 7.56
N LEU A 302 -23.50 -5.69 7.76
CA LEU A 302 -24.65 -6.30 8.43
C LEU A 302 -25.26 -7.46 7.64
N ASN A 303 -25.36 -7.33 6.31
CA ASN A 303 -25.92 -8.39 5.45
C ASN A 303 -25.00 -9.61 5.29
N GLU A 304 -23.84 -9.64 5.92
CA GLU A 304 -23.01 -10.84 6.02
C GLU A 304 -23.49 -11.80 7.12
N ALA A 305 -24.33 -11.32 8.04
CA ALA A 305 -24.95 -12.14 9.06
C ALA A 305 -25.93 -13.17 8.45
N LYS A 306 -25.96 -14.38 9.03
CA LYS A 306 -26.72 -15.53 8.48
C LYS A 306 -28.21 -15.54 8.83
N ASN A 307 -28.60 -14.76 9.84
CA ASN A 307 -29.97 -14.63 10.32
C ASN A 307 -30.18 -13.33 11.10
N GLU A 308 -31.43 -12.98 11.38
CA GLU A 308 -31.82 -11.72 12.03
C GLU A 308 -31.23 -11.54 13.45
N GLN A 309 -31.09 -12.62 14.23
CA GLN A 309 -30.46 -12.52 15.55
C GLN A 309 -28.98 -12.21 15.44
N GLU A 310 -28.28 -12.91 14.54
CA GLU A 310 -26.87 -12.68 14.28
C GLU A 310 -26.64 -11.28 13.73
N LYS A 311 -27.54 -10.76 12.88
CA LYS A 311 -27.50 -9.39 12.37
C LYS A 311 -27.66 -8.35 13.49
N ALA A 312 -28.58 -8.58 14.41
CA ALA A 312 -28.75 -7.71 15.57
C ALA A 312 -27.54 -7.76 16.50
N ASP A 313 -26.96 -8.93 16.72
CA ASP A 313 -25.74 -9.12 17.52
C ASP A 313 -24.52 -8.46 16.84
N LEU A 314 -24.40 -8.59 15.52
CA LEU A 314 -23.37 -7.89 14.73
C LEU A 314 -23.51 -6.36 14.82
N ALA A 315 -24.74 -5.85 14.77
CA ALA A 315 -25.01 -4.42 14.95
C ALA A 315 -24.51 -3.91 16.31
N MET A 316 -24.64 -4.69 17.38
CA MET A 316 -24.08 -4.33 18.70
C MET A 316 -22.55 -4.29 18.69
N ILE A 317 -21.89 -5.21 17.98
CA ILE A 317 -20.42 -5.22 17.84
C ILE A 317 -19.96 -3.99 17.04
N ILE A 318 -20.63 -3.69 15.92
CA ILE A 318 -20.33 -2.52 15.07
C ILE A 318 -20.52 -1.22 15.86
N GLU A 319 -21.63 -1.08 16.57
CA GLU A 319 -21.91 0.10 17.40
C GLU A 319 -20.80 0.34 18.44
N GLU A 320 -20.39 -0.70 19.16
CA GLU A 320 -19.33 -0.60 20.15
C GLU A 320 -17.98 -0.30 19.51
N THR A 321 -17.68 -0.90 18.35
CA THR A 321 -16.45 -0.63 17.60
C THR A 321 -16.37 0.84 17.18
N LEU A 322 -17.45 1.40 16.65
CA LEU A 322 -17.52 2.81 16.27
C LEU A 322 -17.44 3.75 17.48
N LYS A 323 -18.09 3.43 18.62
CA LYS A 323 -18.01 4.21 19.86
C LYS A 323 -16.58 4.28 20.38
N GLN A 324 -15.88 3.15 20.45
CA GLN A 324 -14.50 3.11 20.94
C GLN A 324 -13.55 3.82 19.95
N ARG A 325 -13.77 3.70 18.65
CA ARG A 325 -12.99 4.44 17.66
C ARG A 325 -13.24 5.95 17.75
N LEU A 326 -14.49 6.38 17.93
CA LEU A 326 -14.84 7.80 18.12
C LEU A 326 -14.13 8.38 19.36
N GLN A 327 -14.03 7.63 20.44
CA GLN A 327 -13.24 8.00 21.62
C GLN A 327 -11.74 8.10 21.26
N GLY A 328 -11.21 7.16 20.50
CA GLY A 328 -9.79 7.04 20.18
C GLY A 328 -9.01 6.23 21.22
N VAL A 329 -7.69 6.40 21.22
CA VAL A 329 -6.78 5.77 22.22
C VAL A 329 -5.95 6.83 22.91
N LYS A 330 -5.56 6.59 24.16
CA LYS A 330 -4.64 7.48 24.86
C LYS A 330 -3.20 7.19 24.44
N ASN A 331 -2.49 8.25 24.05
CA ASN A 331 -1.04 8.19 23.88
C ASN A 331 -0.31 8.24 25.22
N GLU A 332 1.01 8.21 25.21
CA GLU A 332 1.85 8.29 26.42
C GLU A 332 1.64 9.56 27.26
N ALA A 333 1.21 10.66 26.63
CA ALA A 333 0.87 11.91 27.31
C ALA A 333 -0.56 11.90 27.90
N GLY A 334 -1.30 10.79 27.80
CA GLY A 334 -2.67 10.65 28.29
C GLY A 334 -3.73 11.33 27.43
N VAL A 335 -3.39 11.73 26.20
CA VAL A 335 -4.29 12.42 25.27
C VAL A 335 -4.95 11.42 24.34
N TRP A 336 -6.24 11.62 24.06
CA TRP A 336 -7.01 10.81 23.12
C TRP A 336 -6.66 11.16 21.67
N VAL A 337 -5.95 10.27 20.98
CA VAL A 337 -5.52 10.42 19.59
C VAL A 337 -6.17 9.39 18.67
N THR A 338 -6.07 9.63 17.36
CA THR A 338 -6.53 8.69 16.34
C THR A 338 -5.44 7.62 16.10
N PRO A 339 -5.72 6.33 16.35
CA PRO A 339 -4.77 5.27 16.02
C PRO A 339 -4.74 4.98 14.53
N ALA A 340 -3.57 4.61 13.99
CA ALA A 340 -3.43 4.23 12.59
C ALA A 340 -4.20 2.95 12.24
N PHE A 341 -4.22 1.99 13.15
CA PHE A 341 -4.87 0.68 13.01
C PHE A 341 -5.81 0.35 14.18
N PRO A 342 -6.76 -0.58 13.98
CA PRO A 342 -7.18 -1.15 12.70
C PRO A 342 -7.84 -0.12 11.80
N LYS A 343 -7.71 -0.28 10.48
CA LYS A 343 -8.54 0.41 9.51
C LYS A 343 -9.98 -0.14 9.63
N LEU A 344 -10.96 0.73 9.59
CA LEU A 344 -12.37 0.35 9.65
C LEU A 344 -13.05 0.62 8.30
N ILE A 345 -13.82 -0.34 7.80
CA ILE A 345 -14.66 -0.18 6.61
C ILE A 345 -16.09 -0.48 7.00
N TYR A 346 -16.97 0.47 6.75
CA TYR A 346 -18.41 0.36 7.00
C TYR A 346 -19.16 0.23 5.68
N VAL A 347 -19.97 -0.83 5.55
CA VAL A 347 -20.77 -1.06 4.35
C VAL A 347 -22.09 -0.33 4.45
N LEU A 348 -22.39 0.44 3.41
CA LEU A 348 -23.66 1.14 3.24
C LEU A 348 -24.63 0.19 2.57
N GLU A 349 -25.77 -0.06 3.22
CA GLU A 349 -26.78 -1.04 2.87
C GLU A 349 -28.18 -0.40 2.86
N ASP A 350 -29.16 -1.02 2.22
CA ASP A 350 -30.54 -0.49 2.15
C ASP A 350 -31.15 -0.24 3.54
N ASP A 351 -30.84 -1.09 4.53
CA ASP A 351 -31.39 -0.98 5.89
C ASP A 351 -30.57 -0.13 6.87
N ASN A 352 -29.56 0.59 6.36
CA ASN A 352 -28.79 1.52 7.16
C ASN A 352 -28.57 2.93 6.52
N ILE A 353 -29.04 3.15 5.28
CA ILE A 353 -28.71 4.39 4.54
C ILE A 353 -29.77 5.48 4.65
N THR A 354 -31.01 5.17 4.93
CA THR A 354 -32.12 6.14 5.06
C THR A 354 -32.51 6.35 6.52
N GLU A 355 -33.00 7.53 6.88
CA GLU A 355 -33.34 7.90 8.27
C GLU A 355 -34.40 6.98 8.91
N ASP A 356 -35.27 6.39 8.11
CA ASP A 356 -36.31 5.45 8.54
C ASP A 356 -35.83 3.99 8.60
N SER A 357 -34.62 3.70 8.14
CA SER A 357 -34.08 2.36 8.19
C SER A 357 -33.66 1.94 9.61
N ARG A 358 -33.80 0.64 9.90
CA ARG A 358 -33.58 0.07 11.24
C ARG A 358 -32.21 0.38 11.84
N TYR A 359 -31.18 0.40 10.99
CA TYR A 359 -29.78 0.54 11.42
C TYR A 359 -29.16 1.88 11.03
N PHE A 360 -29.97 2.90 10.65
CA PHE A 360 -29.46 4.22 10.29
C PHE A 360 -28.63 4.87 11.40
N TYR A 361 -28.95 4.60 12.68
CA TYR A 361 -28.17 5.10 13.82
C TYR A 361 -26.69 4.71 13.76
N LEU A 362 -26.36 3.56 13.15
CA LEU A 362 -24.96 3.14 12.92
C LEU A 362 -24.28 4.02 11.87
N THR A 363 -24.98 4.36 10.80
CA THR A 363 -24.50 5.28 9.77
C THR A 363 -24.27 6.68 10.33
N GLU A 364 -25.17 7.18 11.15
CA GLU A 364 -24.99 8.45 11.85
C GLU A 364 -23.76 8.40 12.80
N LEU A 365 -23.61 7.33 13.55
CA LEU A 365 -22.44 7.12 14.42
C LEU A 365 -21.13 7.02 13.60
N SER A 366 -21.17 6.32 12.45
CA SER A 366 -20.04 6.19 11.55
C SER A 366 -19.64 7.56 10.96
N ALA A 367 -20.60 8.40 10.59
CA ALA A 367 -20.36 9.76 10.11
C ALA A 367 -19.67 10.63 11.17
N ARG A 368 -20.13 10.58 12.42
CA ARG A 368 -19.46 11.25 13.56
C ARG A 368 -18.04 10.76 13.76
N CYS A 369 -17.83 9.45 13.62
CA CYS A 369 -16.52 8.83 13.74
C CYS A 369 -15.58 9.29 12.61
N SER A 370 -16.02 9.26 11.35
CA SER A 370 -15.23 9.71 10.20
C SER A 370 -14.86 11.19 10.30
N ALA A 371 -15.80 12.04 10.70
CA ALA A 371 -15.60 13.48 10.87
C ALA A 371 -14.52 13.81 11.92
N LYS A 372 -14.29 12.93 12.90
CA LYS A 372 -13.33 13.15 13.99
C LYS A 372 -12.06 12.32 13.87
N ARG A 373 -12.16 11.09 13.36
CA ARG A 373 -11.12 10.06 13.47
C ARG A 373 -10.62 9.49 12.15
N LEU A 374 -10.97 10.10 11.00
CA LEU A 374 -10.56 9.67 9.66
C LEU A 374 -11.10 8.29 9.21
N VAL A 375 -11.79 7.58 10.05
CA VAL A 375 -12.40 6.27 9.78
C VAL A 375 -13.80 6.21 10.40
N PRO A 376 -14.70 5.36 9.90
CA PRO A 376 -14.52 4.34 8.86
C PRO A 376 -14.49 4.92 7.45
N ASP A 377 -13.98 4.09 6.51
CA ASP A 377 -14.23 4.25 5.09
C ASP A 377 -15.56 3.61 4.73
N TYR A 378 -16.06 3.91 3.53
CA TYR A 378 -17.39 3.48 3.08
C TYR A 378 -17.30 2.64 1.82
N ILE A 379 -17.95 1.48 1.85
CA ILE A 379 -18.22 0.65 0.67
C ILE A 379 -19.73 0.68 0.41
N SER A 380 -20.12 0.96 -0.82
CA SER A 380 -21.52 0.83 -1.27
C SER A 380 -21.79 -0.63 -1.63
N GLU A 381 -22.69 -1.29 -0.87
CA GLU A 381 -23.18 -2.62 -1.22
C GLU A 381 -23.79 -2.64 -2.62
N LYS A 382 -24.63 -1.65 -2.92
CA LYS A 382 -25.30 -1.48 -4.21
C LYS A 382 -24.29 -1.46 -5.36
N LYS A 383 -23.28 -0.58 -5.31
CA LYS A 383 -22.28 -0.44 -6.36
C LYS A 383 -21.32 -1.63 -6.42
N MET A 384 -20.96 -2.20 -5.28
CA MET A 384 -20.11 -3.38 -5.28
C MET A 384 -20.82 -4.57 -5.91
N LYS A 385 -22.10 -4.81 -5.60
CA LYS A 385 -22.91 -5.86 -6.22
C LYS A 385 -23.04 -5.67 -7.73
N GLU A 386 -23.20 -4.43 -8.22
CA GLU A 386 -23.22 -4.12 -9.66
C GLU A 386 -21.89 -4.52 -10.36
N LEU A 387 -20.76 -4.32 -9.71
CA LEU A 387 -19.42 -4.53 -10.28
C LEU A 387 -18.84 -5.92 -10.03
N LYS A 388 -19.38 -6.68 -9.07
CA LYS A 388 -18.82 -7.94 -8.58
C LYS A 388 -19.85 -9.09 -8.61
N GLU A 389 -20.57 -9.25 -9.71
CA GLU A 389 -21.50 -10.36 -9.96
C GLU A 389 -22.54 -10.57 -8.83
N GLY A 390 -23.11 -9.50 -8.31
CA GLY A 390 -24.08 -9.55 -7.23
C GLY A 390 -23.50 -9.77 -5.83
N ASN A 391 -22.17 -9.68 -5.66
CA ASN A 391 -21.50 -9.91 -4.39
C ASN A 391 -21.00 -8.62 -3.74
N CYS A 392 -21.00 -8.59 -2.40
CA CYS A 392 -20.29 -7.59 -1.61
C CYS A 392 -19.40 -8.31 -0.62
N PHE A 393 -18.13 -7.89 -0.55
CA PHE A 393 -17.11 -8.55 0.25
C PHE A 393 -16.00 -7.56 0.61
N PRO A 394 -15.15 -7.84 1.63
CA PRO A 394 -14.10 -6.94 2.04
C PRO A 394 -13.00 -6.79 1.00
N VAL A 395 -12.32 -5.65 1.03
CA VAL A 395 -11.04 -5.46 0.37
C VAL A 395 -9.90 -5.94 1.27
N MET A 396 -8.81 -6.39 0.67
CA MET A 396 -7.60 -6.80 1.38
C MET A 396 -6.74 -5.58 1.69
N GLY A 397 -6.36 -5.40 2.96
CA GLY A 397 -5.55 -4.28 3.39
C GLY A 397 -6.19 -2.92 3.06
N CYS A 398 -5.52 -2.09 2.25
CA CYS A 398 -6.00 -0.74 1.92
C CYS A 398 -7.20 -0.76 0.98
N ARG A 399 -7.09 -1.46 -0.16
CA ARG A 399 -8.05 -1.39 -1.26
C ARG A 399 -7.98 -2.53 -2.27
N SER A 400 -7.10 -3.52 -2.08
CA SER A 400 -6.99 -4.65 -3.01
C SER A 400 -8.26 -5.49 -2.99
N ALA A 401 -8.89 -5.65 -4.14
CA ALA A 401 -10.14 -6.40 -4.28
C ALA A 401 -9.91 -7.69 -5.08
N LEU A 402 -10.55 -8.75 -4.66
CA LEU A 402 -10.61 -10.00 -5.39
C LEU A 402 -11.60 -9.88 -6.56
N ASN A 403 -11.42 -10.73 -7.58
CA ASN A 403 -12.50 -11.04 -8.50
C ASN A 403 -13.38 -12.15 -7.91
N PRO A 404 -14.70 -12.16 -8.20
CA PRO A 404 -15.56 -13.26 -7.81
C PRO A 404 -14.98 -14.61 -8.27
N TRP A 405 -15.04 -15.60 -7.42
CA TRP A 405 -14.57 -16.96 -7.67
C TRP A 405 -15.49 -17.96 -6.99
N LYS A 406 -15.76 -19.05 -7.67
CA LYS A 406 -16.64 -20.13 -7.15
C LYS A 406 -15.82 -21.38 -6.87
N ASP A 407 -16.14 -22.01 -5.75
CA ASP A 407 -15.60 -23.31 -5.38
C ASP A 407 -16.19 -24.46 -6.27
N GLU A 408 -15.76 -25.68 -6.03
CA GLU A 408 -16.21 -26.89 -6.75
C GLU A 408 -17.74 -27.14 -6.63
N ASN A 409 -18.37 -26.55 -5.61
CA ASN A 409 -19.83 -26.65 -5.37
C ASN A 409 -20.60 -25.48 -6.01
N GLY A 410 -19.91 -24.56 -6.69
CA GLY A 410 -20.51 -23.38 -7.31
C GLY A 410 -20.78 -22.22 -6.34
N ASN A 411 -20.30 -22.27 -5.10
CA ASN A 411 -20.47 -21.22 -4.12
C ASN A 411 -19.36 -20.16 -4.25
N TYR A 412 -19.72 -18.89 -4.14
CA TYR A 412 -18.73 -17.83 -4.06
C TYR A 412 -17.91 -17.94 -2.77
N LYS A 413 -16.60 -17.78 -2.90
CA LYS A 413 -15.67 -17.75 -1.78
C LYS A 413 -14.80 -16.49 -1.85
N PHE A 414 -14.72 -15.76 -0.74
CA PHE A 414 -13.90 -14.58 -0.60
C PHE A 414 -12.85 -14.75 0.50
N TYR A 415 -13.27 -15.13 1.70
CA TYR A 415 -12.34 -15.40 2.80
C TYR A 415 -11.49 -16.64 2.54
N GLY A 416 -10.25 -16.60 3.00
CA GLY A 416 -9.26 -17.62 2.70
C GLY A 416 -8.61 -17.44 1.33
N ARG A 417 -8.75 -16.24 0.70
CA ARG A 417 -8.13 -15.92 -0.59
C ARG A 417 -7.14 -14.75 -0.43
N PHE A 418 -6.23 -14.58 -1.40
CA PHE A 418 -5.11 -13.67 -1.26
C PHE A 418 -4.64 -13.08 -2.60
N ASN A 419 -3.79 -12.05 -2.50
CA ASN A 419 -3.09 -11.44 -3.63
C ASN A 419 -1.61 -11.88 -3.61
N GLN A 420 -1.09 -12.34 -4.76
CA GLN A 420 0.28 -12.85 -4.89
C GLN A 420 1.33 -11.73 -4.88
N GLY A 421 0.98 -10.53 -5.32
CA GLY A 421 1.87 -9.38 -5.38
C GLY A 421 1.46 -8.34 -6.41
N VAL A 422 2.21 -7.24 -6.43
CA VAL A 422 1.92 -6.05 -7.24
C VAL A 422 3.19 -5.58 -7.98
N VAL A 423 3.00 -5.12 -9.22
CA VAL A 423 3.96 -4.30 -9.98
C VAL A 423 3.21 -3.11 -10.53
N THR A 424 3.73 -1.90 -10.36
CA THR A 424 3.07 -0.66 -10.81
C THR A 424 3.77 -0.07 -12.02
N ILE A 425 3.01 0.24 -13.08
CA ILE A 425 3.49 0.95 -14.26
C ILE A 425 3.45 2.47 -14.02
N ASN A 426 4.46 3.18 -14.52
CA ASN A 426 4.49 4.63 -14.55
C ASN A 426 3.94 5.14 -15.89
N LEU A 427 2.68 5.58 -15.92
CA LEU A 427 2.04 6.07 -17.13
C LEU A 427 2.65 7.37 -17.65
N VAL A 428 3.25 8.16 -16.77
CA VAL A 428 3.95 9.41 -17.15
C VAL A 428 5.21 9.09 -17.96
N ASP A 429 5.92 8.00 -17.60
CA ASP A 429 7.07 7.52 -18.38
C ASP A 429 6.68 7.17 -19.82
N VAL A 430 5.56 6.47 -19.99
CA VAL A 430 5.03 6.10 -21.30
C VAL A 430 4.77 7.35 -22.15
N ALA A 431 4.05 8.31 -21.57
CA ALA A 431 3.71 9.56 -22.26
C ALA A 431 4.96 10.38 -22.64
N LEU A 432 5.88 10.59 -21.71
CA LEU A 432 7.10 11.36 -21.95
C LEU A 432 8.04 10.69 -22.96
N THR A 433 8.15 9.36 -22.90
CA THR A 433 8.98 8.59 -23.83
C THR A 433 8.41 8.64 -25.27
N SER A 434 7.09 8.73 -25.43
CA SER A 434 6.43 8.86 -26.74
C SER A 434 6.67 10.25 -27.39
N GLY A 435 7.07 11.25 -26.60
CA GLY A 435 7.22 12.63 -27.07
C GLY A 435 5.91 13.29 -27.52
N GLY A 436 4.76 12.78 -27.06
CA GLY A 436 3.42 13.26 -27.44
C GLY A 436 2.85 12.65 -28.72
N ASP A 437 3.55 11.72 -29.35
CA ASP A 437 3.06 10.97 -30.50
C ASP A 437 2.13 9.83 -30.04
N TYR A 438 0.87 9.84 -30.49
CA TYR A 438 -0.13 8.84 -30.10
C TYR A 438 0.19 7.41 -30.56
N ASN A 439 0.78 7.25 -31.76
CA ASN A 439 1.12 5.91 -32.26
C ASN A 439 2.26 5.32 -31.42
N LYS A 440 3.31 6.11 -31.20
CA LYS A 440 4.43 5.72 -30.32
C LYS A 440 3.99 5.48 -28.89
N PHE A 441 3.00 6.24 -28.41
CA PHE A 441 2.44 6.03 -27.07
C PHE A 441 1.94 4.59 -26.89
N TRP A 442 1.12 4.11 -27.81
CA TRP A 442 0.56 2.75 -27.74
C TRP A 442 1.62 1.66 -27.91
N GLU A 443 2.62 1.86 -28.77
CA GLU A 443 3.76 0.94 -28.93
C GLU A 443 4.58 0.84 -27.63
N ILE A 444 4.97 1.98 -27.06
CA ILE A 444 5.74 2.04 -25.82
C ILE A 444 4.90 1.49 -24.65
N PHE A 445 3.61 1.80 -24.63
CA PHE A 445 2.71 1.29 -23.59
C PHE A 445 2.63 -0.24 -23.61
N ASP A 446 2.54 -0.82 -24.80
CA ASP A 446 2.56 -2.28 -24.96
C ASP A 446 3.87 -2.91 -24.45
N ASP A 447 5.01 -2.34 -24.82
CA ASP A 447 6.33 -2.77 -24.34
C ASP A 447 6.45 -2.68 -22.79
N ARG A 448 5.94 -1.60 -22.19
CA ARG A 448 5.96 -1.42 -20.73
C ARG A 448 5.02 -2.40 -20.02
N LEU A 449 3.86 -2.69 -20.62
CA LEU A 449 2.93 -3.69 -20.09
C LEU A 449 3.52 -5.10 -20.16
N GLU A 450 4.22 -5.45 -21.24
CA GLU A 450 4.94 -6.72 -21.35
C GLU A 450 6.04 -6.85 -20.29
N LEU A 451 6.75 -5.77 -20.02
CA LEU A 451 7.74 -5.71 -18.93
C LEU A 451 7.08 -5.93 -17.57
N CYS A 452 5.92 -5.30 -17.32
CA CYS A 452 5.12 -5.52 -16.11
C CYS A 452 4.65 -6.98 -15.98
N PHE A 453 4.19 -7.58 -17.08
CA PHE A 453 3.80 -9.00 -17.11
C PHE A 453 4.95 -9.90 -16.67
N ARG A 454 6.14 -9.73 -17.25
CA ARG A 454 7.33 -10.51 -16.87
C ARG A 454 7.72 -10.30 -15.40
N ALA A 455 7.61 -9.08 -14.89
CA ALA A 455 7.85 -8.77 -13.49
C ALA A 455 6.81 -9.42 -12.54
N LEU A 456 5.53 -9.43 -12.93
CA LEU A 456 4.46 -10.12 -12.20
C LEU A 456 4.67 -11.64 -12.22
N MET A 457 5.09 -12.20 -13.36
CA MET A 457 5.44 -13.62 -13.45
C MET A 457 6.63 -14.00 -12.56
N CYS A 458 7.59 -13.10 -12.31
CA CYS A 458 8.63 -13.33 -11.32
C CYS A 458 8.03 -13.53 -9.92
N ARG A 459 7.02 -12.73 -9.52
CA ARG A 459 6.32 -12.90 -8.24
C ARG A 459 5.57 -14.22 -8.16
N HIS A 460 4.80 -14.54 -9.18
CA HIS A 460 4.09 -15.82 -9.26
C HIS A 460 5.05 -17.01 -9.14
N ASN A 461 6.13 -17.00 -9.93
CA ASN A 461 7.11 -18.07 -9.94
C ASN A 461 7.87 -18.20 -8.61
N ARG A 462 7.98 -17.10 -7.83
CA ARG A 462 8.56 -17.13 -6.50
C ARG A 462 7.70 -17.89 -5.49
N LEU A 463 6.38 -17.83 -5.63
CA LEU A 463 5.44 -18.58 -4.79
C LEU A 463 5.26 -20.02 -5.22
N LYS A 464 5.45 -20.33 -6.50
CA LYS A 464 5.29 -21.67 -7.05
C LYS A 464 6.25 -22.67 -6.39
N GLY A 465 5.73 -23.82 -6.01
CA GLY A 465 6.48 -24.87 -5.32
C GLY A 465 6.65 -24.67 -3.81
N THR A 466 6.12 -23.57 -3.25
CA THR A 466 6.15 -23.30 -1.80
C THR A 466 5.40 -24.38 -1.05
N LEU A 467 6.03 -24.93 0.01
CA LEU A 467 5.43 -25.92 0.90
C LEU A 467 4.54 -25.23 1.94
N SER A 468 3.44 -25.87 2.31
CA SER A 468 2.52 -25.39 3.36
C SER A 468 3.21 -25.15 4.71
N ASP A 469 4.35 -25.79 4.94
CA ASP A 469 5.18 -25.69 6.15
C ASP A 469 5.84 -24.31 6.32
N VAL A 470 5.96 -23.52 5.26
CA VAL A 470 6.59 -22.19 5.32
C VAL A 470 5.80 -21.21 6.20
N ALA A 471 4.46 -21.32 6.17
CA ALA A 471 3.57 -20.51 7.00
C ALA A 471 2.33 -21.34 7.41
N PRO A 472 2.45 -22.23 8.43
CA PRO A 472 1.37 -23.14 8.81
C PRO A 472 0.06 -22.45 9.13
N ILE A 473 0.09 -21.29 9.79
CA ILE A 473 -1.11 -20.50 10.11
C ILE A 473 -1.92 -20.15 8.86
N LEU A 474 -1.25 -19.85 7.75
CA LEU A 474 -1.87 -19.49 6.48
C LEU A 474 -2.39 -20.72 5.74
N TRP A 475 -1.52 -21.72 5.56
CA TRP A 475 -1.73 -22.78 4.60
C TRP A 475 -2.31 -24.07 5.18
N GLN A 476 -2.06 -24.35 6.47
CA GLN A 476 -2.48 -25.60 7.14
C GLN A 476 -3.60 -25.38 8.16
N ASN A 477 -3.64 -24.19 8.82
CA ASN A 477 -4.44 -23.99 10.03
C ASN A 477 -5.66 -23.07 9.83
N GLY A 478 -6.05 -22.80 8.57
CA GLY A 478 -7.35 -22.26 8.22
C GLY A 478 -7.39 -20.78 7.84
N ALA A 479 -6.32 -20.00 8.03
CA ALA A 479 -6.37 -18.58 7.67
C ALA A 479 -6.64 -18.38 6.17
N LEU A 480 -5.96 -19.17 5.30
CA LEU A 480 -6.18 -19.18 3.86
C LEU A 480 -6.60 -20.55 3.34
N ALA A 481 -6.05 -21.63 3.90
CA ALA A 481 -6.35 -22.99 3.48
C ALA A 481 -6.15 -23.99 4.64
N ARG A 482 -6.54 -25.24 4.40
CA ARG A 482 -6.28 -26.39 5.26
C ARG A 482 -5.55 -27.48 4.49
N LEU A 483 -4.35 -27.13 3.98
CA LEU A 483 -3.48 -28.09 3.29
C LEU A 483 -2.81 -29.02 4.28
N LYS A 484 -2.43 -30.20 3.81
CA LYS A 484 -1.63 -31.13 4.60
C LYS A 484 -0.20 -30.60 4.74
N LYS A 485 0.48 -31.02 5.80
CA LYS A 485 1.92 -30.78 5.99
C LYS A 485 2.70 -31.32 4.80
N GLY A 486 3.65 -30.51 4.26
CA GLY A 486 4.44 -30.86 3.07
C GLY A 486 3.69 -30.73 1.74
N GLU A 487 2.42 -30.32 1.73
CA GLU A 487 1.68 -30.07 0.49
C GLU A 487 2.10 -28.72 -0.13
N LYS A 488 2.20 -28.66 -1.46
CA LYS A 488 2.48 -27.42 -2.17
C LYS A 488 1.25 -26.54 -2.30
N ILE A 489 1.45 -25.21 -2.24
CA ILE A 489 0.35 -24.24 -2.39
C ILE A 489 -0.07 -24.02 -3.84
N ASP A 490 0.57 -24.64 -4.82
CA ASP A 490 0.44 -24.35 -6.24
C ASP A 490 -1.02 -24.30 -6.73
N LYS A 491 -1.88 -25.21 -6.24
CA LYS A 491 -3.31 -25.21 -6.59
C LYS A 491 -4.06 -23.91 -6.20
N LEU A 492 -3.51 -23.12 -5.28
CA LEU A 492 -4.08 -21.85 -4.83
C LEU A 492 -3.58 -20.66 -5.66
N LEU A 493 -2.63 -20.87 -6.58
CA LEU A 493 -2.05 -19.82 -7.41
C LEU A 493 -2.74 -19.66 -8.76
N TYR A 494 -3.56 -20.62 -9.16
CA TYR A 494 -4.22 -20.72 -10.47
C TYR A 494 -5.74 -20.73 -10.37
N GLY A 495 -6.42 -20.71 -11.51
CA GLY A 495 -7.87 -20.83 -11.62
C GLY A 495 -8.64 -19.68 -10.97
N GLY A 496 -8.01 -18.54 -10.70
CA GLY A 496 -8.65 -17.40 -10.06
C GLY A 496 -8.80 -17.48 -8.53
N TYR A 497 -8.29 -18.53 -7.88
CA TYR A 497 -8.32 -18.61 -6.40
C TYR A 497 -7.60 -17.45 -5.74
N SER A 498 -6.42 -17.10 -6.20
CA SER A 498 -5.68 -15.89 -5.84
C SER A 498 -5.56 -14.94 -7.03
N THR A 499 -5.24 -13.68 -6.76
CA THR A 499 -5.06 -12.64 -7.77
C THR A 499 -3.62 -12.15 -7.81
N ILE A 500 -3.22 -11.56 -8.94
CA ILE A 500 -1.97 -10.82 -9.06
C ILE A 500 -2.28 -9.48 -9.73
N SER A 501 -1.64 -8.39 -9.30
CA SER A 501 -2.14 -7.05 -9.63
C SER A 501 -1.15 -6.21 -10.43
N LEU A 502 -1.64 -5.68 -11.56
CA LEU A 502 -1.00 -4.61 -12.31
C LEU A 502 -1.43 -3.27 -11.70
N GLY A 503 -0.54 -2.62 -10.97
CA GLY A 503 -0.73 -1.27 -10.47
C GLY A 503 -0.45 -0.22 -11.54
N TYR A 504 -0.95 1.00 -11.36
CA TYR A 504 -0.67 2.14 -12.23
C TYR A 504 -0.63 3.45 -11.47
N ALA A 505 0.13 4.43 -12.00
CA ALA A 505 0.30 5.75 -11.42
C ALA A 505 0.42 6.83 -12.49
N GLY A 506 0.02 8.06 -12.16
CA GLY A 506 0.25 9.22 -13.00
C GLY A 506 -0.68 9.32 -14.21
N LEU A 507 -1.93 8.86 -14.10
CA LEU A 507 -2.88 8.98 -15.21
C LEU A 507 -3.17 10.45 -15.57
N TYR A 508 -3.27 11.32 -14.56
CA TYR A 508 -3.46 12.75 -14.79
C TYR A 508 -2.33 13.36 -15.62
N GLU A 509 -1.08 13.19 -15.19
CA GLU A 509 0.08 13.74 -15.87
C GLU A 509 0.28 13.13 -17.26
N CYS A 510 -0.01 11.85 -17.41
CA CYS A 510 0.00 11.15 -18.69
C CYS A 510 -0.98 11.80 -19.69
N VAL A 511 -2.24 11.93 -19.29
CA VAL A 511 -3.27 12.54 -20.14
C VAL A 511 -2.96 13.99 -20.44
N LYS A 512 -2.53 14.74 -19.44
CA LYS A 512 -2.17 16.17 -19.59
C LYS A 512 -1.01 16.36 -20.57
N TYR A 513 0.00 15.51 -20.54
CA TYR A 513 1.12 15.58 -21.47
C TYR A 513 0.68 15.26 -22.90
N MET A 514 -0.17 14.23 -23.08
CA MET A 514 -0.64 13.80 -24.39
C MET A 514 -1.67 14.75 -25.03
N THR A 515 -2.55 15.35 -24.23
CA THR A 515 -3.71 16.14 -24.71
C THR A 515 -3.59 17.63 -24.43
N GLY A 516 -2.71 18.05 -23.53
CA GLY A 516 -2.64 19.42 -23.01
C GLY A 516 -3.70 19.74 -21.95
N LEU A 517 -4.63 18.81 -21.65
CA LEU A 517 -5.79 19.02 -20.77
C LEU A 517 -5.75 18.08 -19.57
N SER A 518 -6.41 18.48 -18.46
CA SER A 518 -6.69 17.56 -17.36
C SER A 518 -7.56 16.39 -17.84
N HIS A 519 -7.38 15.21 -17.25
CA HIS A 519 -8.21 14.04 -17.56
C HIS A 519 -9.68 14.22 -17.12
N THR A 520 -9.97 15.21 -16.26
CA THR A 520 -11.33 15.63 -15.90
C THR A 520 -12.04 16.40 -17.02
N ASN A 521 -11.27 16.97 -17.97
CA ASN A 521 -11.84 17.66 -19.11
C ASN A 521 -12.57 16.67 -20.03
N PRO A 522 -13.83 16.95 -20.44
CA PRO A 522 -14.62 16.05 -21.29
C PRO A 522 -13.95 15.63 -22.61
N GLU A 523 -13.06 16.47 -23.18
CA GLU A 523 -12.32 16.16 -24.40
C GLU A 523 -11.15 15.17 -24.13
N ALA A 524 -10.58 15.19 -22.94
CA ALA A 524 -9.45 14.33 -22.55
C ALA A 524 -9.88 13.04 -21.86
N THR A 525 -11.05 13.03 -21.19
CA THR A 525 -11.58 11.86 -20.48
C THR A 525 -11.62 10.59 -21.35
N PRO A 526 -12.04 10.61 -22.64
CA PRO A 526 -12.04 9.40 -23.48
C PRO A 526 -10.66 8.76 -23.63
N PHE A 527 -9.59 9.55 -23.74
CA PHE A 527 -8.23 9.03 -23.80
C PHE A 527 -7.83 8.37 -22.48
N ALA A 528 -8.15 9.01 -21.34
CA ALA A 528 -7.92 8.42 -20.02
C ALA A 528 -8.61 7.06 -19.84
N LEU A 529 -9.87 6.95 -20.26
CA LEU A 529 -10.63 5.70 -20.23
C LEU A 529 -10.03 4.64 -21.14
N SER A 530 -9.60 5.01 -22.36
CA SER A 530 -8.97 4.07 -23.30
C SER A 530 -7.67 3.47 -22.77
N VAL A 531 -6.88 4.22 -21.99
CA VAL A 531 -5.68 3.72 -21.31
C VAL A 531 -6.06 2.64 -20.28
N MET A 532 -7.10 2.87 -19.49
CA MET A 532 -7.59 1.91 -18.49
C MET A 532 -8.18 0.65 -19.13
N GLU A 533 -8.97 0.81 -20.17
CA GLU A 533 -9.57 -0.29 -20.93
C GLU A 533 -8.49 -1.16 -21.60
N TYR A 534 -7.43 -0.54 -22.12
CA TYR A 534 -6.32 -1.26 -22.71
C TYR A 534 -5.58 -2.12 -21.69
N MET A 535 -5.32 -1.60 -20.49
CA MET A 535 -4.73 -2.39 -19.38
C MET A 535 -5.64 -3.57 -19.00
N ASN A 536 -6.95 -3.35 -18.89
CA ASN A 536 -7.90 -4.44 -18.61
C ASN A 536 -7.86 -5.53 -19.67
N LYS A 537 -7.85 -5.14 -20.96
CA LYS A 537 -7.73 -6.08 -22.08
C LYS A 537 -6.46 -6.93 -21.99
N LYS A 538 -5.33 -6.33 -21.61
CA LYS A 538 -4.08 -7.06 -21.38
C LYS A 538 -4.17 -8.03 -20.20
N CYS A 539 -4.71 -7.58 -19.06
CA CYS A 539 -4.92 -8.45 -17.90
C CYS A 539 -5.83 -9.64 -18.22
N THR A 540 -6.91 -9.42 -18.96
CA THR A 540 -7.79 -10.50 -19.43
C THR A 540 -7.04 -11.50 -20.29
N LYS A 541 -6.28 -11.02 -21.28
CA LYS A 541 -5.47 -11.89 -22.12
C LYS A 541 -4.44 -12.70 -21.33
N TRP A 542 -3.72 -12.05 -20.41
CA TRP A 542 -2.75 -12.76 -19.57
C TRP A 542 -3.41 -13.84 -18.70
N THR A 543 -4.63 -13.56 -18.21
CA THR A 543 -5.40 -14.54 -17.45
C THR A 543 -5.78 -15.75 -18.32
N GLU A 544 -6.25 -15.52 -19.54
CA GLU A 544 -6.59 -16.58 -20.51
C GLU A 544 -5.37 -17.43 -20.89
N ASP A 545 -4.21 -16.78 -21.08
CA ASP A 545 -2.97 -17.44 -21.52
C ASP A 545 -2.30 -18.25 -20.40
N THR A 546 -2.53 -17.91 -19.11
CA THR A 546 -1.75 -18.46 -17.96
C THR A 546 -2.58 -19.15 -16.90
N ASP A 547 -3.90 -19.02 -16.91
CA ASP A 547 -4.79 -19.43 -15.82
C ASP A 547 -4.52 -18.74 -14.47
N ILE A 548 -3.83 -17.57 -14.48
CA ILE A 548 -3.56 -16.73 -13.31
C ILE A 548 -4.46 -15.49 -13.40
N ALA A 549 -5.17 -15.15 -12.32
CA ALA A 549 -6.08 -14.02 -12.32
C ALA A 549 -5.34 -12.68 -12.19
N PHE A 550 -5.09 -12.03 -13.31
CA PHE A 550 -4.56 -10.65 -13.37
C PHE A 550 -5.69 -9.64 -13.25
N SER A 551 -5.41 -8.53 -12.56
CA SER A 551 -6.37 -7.44 -12.40
C SER A 551 -5.65 -6.10 -12.31
N ILE A 552 -6.32 -5.01 -12.73
CA ILE A 552 -5.81 -3.65 -12.60
C ILE A 552 -6.06 -3.16 -11.17
N TYR A 553 -5.05 -2.57 -10.58
CA TYR A 553 -5.06 -2.11 -9.21
C TYR A 553 -4.67 -0.63 -9.08
N GLY A 554 -5.56 0.19 -8.55
CA GLY A 554 -5.22 1.54 -8.12
C GLY A 554 -4.31 1.49 -6.90
N SER A 555 -3.03 1.13 -7.11
CA SER A 555 -2.10 0.76 -6.04
C SER A 555 -1.88 1.88 -5.02
N PRO A 556 -1.73 1.54 -3.73
CA PRO A 556 -1.27 2.48 -2.72
C PRO A 556 0.23 2.71 -2.93
N ILE A 557 0.58 3.84 -3.52
CA ILE A 557 1.96 4.19 -3.84
C ILE A 557 2.43 5.30 -2.91
N GLU A 558 2.79 4.96 -1.67
CA GLU A 558 3.16 5.92 -0.64
C GLU A 558 4.46 6.67 -0.98
N SER A 559 5.57 5.96 -1.06
CA SER A 559 6.87 6.51 -1.43
C SER A 559 7.14 6.48 -2.94
N THR A 560 6.40 5.65 -3.68
CA THR A 560 6.61 5.42 -5.11
C THR A 560 6.26 6.65 -5.95
N THR A 561 5.27 7.46 -5.56
CA THR A 561 4.96 8.73 -6.26
C THR A 561 6.15 9.69 -6.24
N TYR A 562 6.87 9.75 -5.12
CA TYR A 562 8.10 10.53 -4.97
C TYR A 562 9.26 9.92 -5.76
N LYS A 563 9.46 8.60 -5.69
CA LYS A 563 10.45 7.87 -6.50
C LYS A 563 10.24 8.14 -7.99
N PHE A 564 9.02 7.97 -8.48
CA PHE A 564 8.69 8.20 -9.89
C PHE A 564 8.94 9.65 -10.30
N ALA A 565 8.51 10.62 -9.51
CA ALA A 565 8.77 12.03 -9.79
C ALA A 565 10.28 12.32 -9.93
N LYS A 566 11.11 11.84 -9.00
CA LYS A 566 12.57 11.99 -9.05
C LYS A 566 13.19 11.33 -10.29
N CYS A 567 12.75 10.13 -10.64
CA CYS A 567 13.23 9.42 -11.82
C CYS A 567 12.84 10.14 -13.12
N LEU A 568 11.61 10.65 -13.21
CA LEU A 568 11.13 11.41 -14.35
C LEU A 568 11.91 12.72 -14.51
N GLN A 569 12.12 13.47 -13.42
CA GLN A 569 12.93 14.69 -13.44
C GLN A 569 14.38 14.44 -13.89
N LYS A 570 14.97 13.33 -13.44
CA LYS A 570 16.32 12.94 -13.83
C LYS A 570 16.42 12.61 -15.33
N ARG A 571 15.42 11.94 -15.89
CA ARG A 571 15.42 11.46 -17.29
C ARG A 571 14.92 12.50 -18.30
N PHE A 572 13.92 13.27 -17.95
CA PHE A 572 13.24 14.18 -18.87
C PHE A 572 13.36 15.66 -18.48
N GLY A 573 13.93 15.97 -17.31
CA GLY A 573 14.02 17.32 -16.78
C GLY A 573 12.70 17.81 -16.14
N ILE A 574 12.65 19.11 -15.86
CA ILE A 574 11.48 19.77 -15.28
C ILE A 574 10.55 20.23 -16.40
N ILE A 575 9.36 19.64 -16.46
CA ILE A 575 8.31 20.00 -17.40
C ILE A 575 7.15 20.57 -16.59
N PRO A 576 6.77 21.86 -16.78
CA PRO A 576 5.72 22.51 -16.01
C PRO A 576 4.39 21.76 -16.06
N GLY A 577 3.82 21.51 -14.89
CA GLY A 577 2.55 20.81 -14.72
C GLY A 577 2.59 19.29 -14.97
N ILE A 578 3.79 18.70 -15.21
CA ILE A 578 4.00 17.27 -15.44
C ILE A 578 5.04 16.70 -14.48
N THR A 579 6.29 17.25 -14.49
CA THR A 579 7.40 16.76 -13.65
C THR A 579 7.93 17.81 -12.68
N ASP A 580 7.28 18.94 -12.55
CA ASP A 580 7.70 20.06 -11.71
C ASP A 580 7.40 19.88 -10.21
N LYS A 581 6.63 18.85 -9.86
CA LYS A 581 6.33 18.50 -8.46
C LYS A 581 7.24 17.39 -7.95
N GLY A 582 7.38 17.30 -6.61
CA GLY A 582 8.07 16.20 -5.94
C GLY A 582 7.25 14.91 -5.88
N TYR A 583 6.12 14.85 -6.56
CA TYR A 583 5.20 13.70 -6.63
C TYR A 583 4.51 13.63 -7.99
N ILE A 584 3.96 12.49 -8.33
CA ILE A 584 2.98 12.30 -9.39
C ILE A 584 1.63 11.87 -8.80
N THR A 585 0.56 12.05 -9.55
CA THR A 585 -0.79 11.70 -9.08
C THR A 585 -0.90 10.18 -8.87
N ASN A 586 -1.50 9.79 -7.74
CA ASN A 586 -1.77 8.39 -7.44
C ASN A 586 -2.89 7.87 -8.35
N SER A 587 -2.64 6.76 -9.03
CA SER A 587 -3.60 6.06 -9.90
C SER A 587 -4.41 7.02 -10.81
N TYR A 588 -5.73 7.00 -10.70
CA TYR A 588 -6.69 7.79 -11.51
C TYR A 588 -7.17 9.08 -10.85
N HIS A 589 -6.73 9.38 -9.64
CA HIS A 589 -7.32 10.49 -8.88
C HIS A 589 -7.25 11.83 -9.63
N VAL A 590 -8.25 12.67 -9.37
CA VAL A 590 -8.19 14.09 -9.74
C VAL A 590 -6.96 14.69 -9.05
N HIS A 591 -6.20 15.51 -9.80
CA HIS A 591 -4.99 16.12 -9.26
C HIS A 591 -5.30 16.95 -8.02
N VAL A 592 -4.49 16.83 -6.97
CA VAL A 592 -4.76 17.39 -5.64
C VAL A 592 -4.95 18.90 -5.61
N THR A 593 -4.43 19.62 -6.62
CA THR A 593 -4.57 21.08 -6.75
C THR A 593 -5.78 21.49 -7.60
N GLU A 594 -6.49 20.55 -8.21
CA GLU A 594 -7.61 20.86 -9.09
C GLU A 594 -8.86 21.18 -8.27
N PRO A 595 -9.42 22.39 -8.38
CA PRO A 595 -10.65 22.76 -7.67
C PRO A 595 -11.84 21.99 -8.26
N ILE A 596 -12.41 21.12 -7.46
CA ILE A 596 -13.57 20.29 -7.80
C ILE A 596 -14.36 20.03 -6.53
N ASP A 597 -15.69 20.04 -6.60
CA ASP A 597 -16.52 19.67 -5.46
C ASP A 597 -16.55 18.14 -5.25
N ALA A 598 -16.93 17.71 -4.03
CA ALA A 598 -16.93 16.32 -3.63
C ALA A 598 -17.78 15.41 -4.54
N PHE A 599 -18.96 15.88 -4.92
CA PHE A 599 -19.93 15.10 -5.71
C PHE A 599 -19.45 14.94 -7.15
N SER A 600 -18.97 16.00 -7.77
CA SER A 600 -18.39 15.99 -9.11
C SER A 600 -17.15 15.11 -9.17
N LYS A 601 -16.26 15.19 -8.14
CA LYS A 601 -15.07 14.34 -8.03
C LYS A 601 -15.43 12.86 -7.94
N LEU A 602 -16.32 12.48 -7.03
CA LEU A 602 -16.72 11.09 -6.84
C LEU A 602 -17.45 10.55 -8.08
N ALA A 603 -18.31 11.34 -8.73
CA ALA A 603 -18.97 10.95 -9.98
C ALA A 603 -17.97 10.75 -11.13
N PHE A 604 -16.95 11.60 -11.22
CA PHE A 604 -15.88 11.43 -12.20
C PHE A 604 -15.05 10.18 -11.94
N GLU A 605 -14.55 10.03 -10.71
CA GLU A 605 -13.65 8.94 -10.31
C GLU A 605 -14.34 7.56 -10.32
N SER A 606 -15.67 7.50 -10.16
CA SER A 606 -16.44 6.25 -10.19
C SER A 606 -16.23 5.45 -11.48
N LYS A 607 -16.06 6.12 -12.61
CA LYS A 607 -15.80 5.50 -13.92
C LYS A 607 -14.48 4.72 -13.95
N PHE A 608 -13.45 5.30 -13.34
CA PHE A 608 -12.11 4.71 -13.25
C PHE A 608 -12.02 3.63 -12.19
N GLN A 609 -12.76 3.81 -11.09
CA GLN A 609 -12.85 2.82 -10.04
C GLN A 609 -13.52 1.53 -10.55
N ALA A 610 -14.57 1.65 -11.37
CA ALA A 610 -15.22 0.51 -12.02
C ALA A 610 -14.27 -0.27 -12.94
N LEU A 611 -13.33 0.41 -13.60
CA LEU A 611 -12.30 -0.20 -14.44
C LEU A 611 -11.13 -0.77 -13.65
N SER A 612 -10.94 -0.38 -12.38
CA SER A 612 -9.87 -0.89 -11.50
C SER A 612 -10.32 -2.18 -10.81
N THR A 613 -10.40 -3.26 -11.57
CA THR A 613 -10.98 -4.56 -11.15
C THR A 613 -10.29 -5.21 -9.96
N GLY A 614 -9.00 -4.94 -9.76
CA GLY A 614 -8.19 -5.39 -8.61
C GLY A 614 -8.29 -4.49 -7.39
N GLY A 615 -9.14 -3.47 -7.43
CA GLY A 615 -9.43 -2.57 -6.31
C GLY A 615 -8.86 -1.16 -6.45
N ALA A 616 -9.58 -0.23 -5.88
CA ALA A 616 -9.23 1.18 -5.79
C ALA A 616 -10.07 1.83 -4.69
N VAL A 617 -9.67 3.02 -4.24
CA VAL A 617 -10.43 3.85 -3.31
C VAL A 617 -10.36 5.31 -3.75
N SER A 618 -11.49 6.01 -3.68
CA SER A 618 -11.55 7.45 -3.88
C SER A 618 -11.60 8.17 -2.55
N TYR A 619 -11.20 9.43 -2.51
CA TYR A 619 -11.23 10.21 -1.27
C TYR A 619 -11.83 11.59 -1.49
N VAL A 620 -12.41 12.13 -0.41
CA VAL A 620 -12.89 13.52 -0.34
C VAL A 620 -12.11 14.24 0.74
N GLU A 621 -11.40 15.30 0.37
CA GLU A 621 -10.70 16.17 1.31
C GLU A 621 -11.70 17.14 1.94
N VAL A 622 -11.93 17.02 3.25
CA VAL A 622 -12.96 17.77 3.96
C VAL A 622 -12.35 18.68 5.04
N PRO A 623 -12.99 19.83 5.33
CA PRO A 623 -12.63 20.66 6.48
C PRO A 623 -13.03 19.94 7.79
N ASN A 624 -12.96 20.63 8.92
CA ASN A 624 -13.47 20.10 10.17
C ASN A 624 -15.01 20.01 10.14
N MET A 625 -15.50 18.78 9.94
CA MET A 625 -16.95 18.49 9.79
C MET A 625 -17.63 18.04 11.10
N GLN A 626 -16.93 18.07 12.25
CA GLN A 626 -17.49 17.56 13.52
C GLN A 626 -18.80 18.26 13.94
N HIS A 627 -19.01 19.49 13.50
CA HIS A 627 -20.21 20.26 13.80
C HIS A 627 -21.22 20.31 12.65
N ASN A 628 -20.97 19.60 11.55
CA ASN A 628 -21.87 19.53 10.40
C ASN A 628 -22.05 18.10 9.90
N ILE A 629 -22.55 17.23 10.78
CA ILE A 629 -22.79 15.82 10.46
C ILE A 629 -23.82 15.63 9.31
N PRO A 630 -24.89 16.46 9.19
CA PRO A 630 -25.78 16.35 8.05
C PRO A 630 -25.07 16.43 6.69
N ALA A 631 -24.12 17.34 6.51
CA ALA A 631 -23.35 17.42 5.26
C ALA A 631 -22.47 16.16 5.03
N VAL A 632 -21.94 15.55 6.09
CA VAL A 632 -21.22 14.27 6.00
C VAL A 632 -22.16 13.16 5.54
N LEU A 633 -23.38 13.10 6.06
CA LEU A 633 -24.39 12.12 5.68
C LEU A 633 -24.82 12.27 4.21
N GLU A 634 -24.91 13.48 3.69
CA GLU A 634 -25.19 13.73 2.26
C GLU A 634 -24.06 13.14 1.36
N VAL A 635 -22.80 13.32 1.76
CA VAL A 635 -21.67 12.71 1.03
C VAL A 635 -21.74 11.19 1.12
N ILE A 636 -22.04 10.63 2.30
CA ILE A 636 -22.17 9.18 2.49
C ILE A 636 -23.29 8.61 1.61
N LYS A 637 -24.43 9.29 1.55
CA LYS A 637 -25.55 8.92 0.68
C LYS A 637 -25.16 8.95 -0.80
N PHE A 638 -24.41 9.97 -1.20
CA PHE A 638 -23.88 10.06 -2.56
C PHE A 638 -22.91 8.90 -2.87
N ILE A 639 -22.05 8.53 -1.92
CA ILE A 639 -21.16 7.37 -2.06
C ILE A 639 -21.99 6.10 -2.31
N TYR A 640 -23.04 5.86 -1.50
CA TYR A 640 -23.92 4.69 -1.67
C TYR A 640 -24.49 4.60 -3.09
N ASP A 641 -24.92 5.72 -3.67
CA ASP A 641 -25.58 5.74 -4.97
C ASP A 641 -24.63 5.72 -6.16
N ASN A 642 -23.39 6.18 -6.03
CA ASN A 642 -22.57 6.54 -7.20
C ASN A 642 -21.20 5.89 -7.27
N ILE A 643 -20.58 5.50 -6.14
CA ILE A 643 -19.22 4.96 -6.16
C ILE A 643 -19.06 3.78 -5.21
N MET A 644 -18.26 2.79 -5.62
CA MET A 644 -18.11 1.54 -4.87
C MET A 644 -17.40 1.75 -3.52
N TYR A 645 -16.32 2.54 -3.48
CA TYR A 645 -15.47 2.66 -2.30
C TYR A 645 -14.88 4.07 -2.17
N ALA A 646 -15.14 4.74 -1.04
CA ALA A 646 -14.61 6.06 -0.77
C ALA A 646 -14.26 6.29 0.70
N GLU A 647 -13.36 7.25 0.95
CA GLU A 647 -12.92 7.70 2.27
C GLU A 647 -13.06 9.21 2.43
N LEU A 648 -13.22 9.67 3.67
CA LEU A 648 -13.25 11.07 4.04
C LEU A 648 -11.93 11.46 4.73
N ASN A 649 -11.23 12.43 4.16
CA ASN A 649 -9.97 12.94 4.68
C ASN A 649 -10.22 14.19 5.54
N THR A 650 -10.39 14.00 6.84
CA THR A 650 -10.44 15.09 7.82
C THR A 650 -9.06 15.38 8.42
N LYS A 651 -8.99 16.34 9.33
CA LYS A 651 -7.77 16.68 10.07
C LYS A 651 -7.96 16.30 11.55
N SER A 652 -7.10 15.47 12.09
CA SER A 652 -7.18 14.97 13.47
C SER A 652 -5.81 15.06 14.14
N ASP A 653 -5.28 16.29 14.27
CA ASP A 653 -3.94 16.53 14.81
C ASP A 653 -3.96 17.05 16.23
N TYR A 654 -2.83 16.88 16.92
CA TYR A 654 -2.65 17.35 18.27
C TYR A 654 -1.18 17.73 18.54
N CYS A 655 -1.00 18.88 19.21
CA CYS A 655 0.32 19.30 19.69
C CYS A 655 0.45 19.00 21.20
N GLN A 656 1.36 18.13 21.58
CA GLN A 656 1.59 17.77 23.00
C GLN A 656 2.14 18.93 23.84
N LYS A 657 2.85 19.88 23.18
CA LYS A 657 3.50 21.00 23.87
C LYS A 657 2.51 22.04 24.38
N CYS A 658 1.46 22.36 23.63
CA CYS A 658 0.51 23.43 23.98
C CYS A 658 -0.94 22.96 24.11
N GLY A 659 -1.25 21.70 23.82
CA GLY A 659 -2.61 21.17 23.86
C GLY A 659 -3.48 21.53 22.65
N PHE A 660 -2.91 22.12 21.58
CA PHE A 660 -3.67 22.44 20.38
C PHE A 660 -4.26 21.17 19.77
N SER A 661 -5.54 21.21 19.45
CA SER A 661 -6.25 20.14 18.73
C SER A 661 -6.92 20.75 17.50
N GLY A 662 -6.52 20.29 16.32
CA GLY A 662 -6.98 20.84 15.05
C GLY A 662 -6.01 20.49 13.92
N GLU A 663 -5.91 21.33 12.89
CA GLU A 663 -4.99 21.14 11.77
C GLU A 663 -3.61 21.71 12.08
N ILE A 664 -2.58 20.86 12.19
CA ILE A 664 -1.18 21.26 12.21
C ILE A 664 -0.76 21.58 10.79
N GLN A 665 -0.12 22.72 10.61
CA GLN A 665 0.23 23.29 9.30
C GLN A 665 1.61 22.84 8.84
N THR A 666 1.88 22.98 7.55
CA THR A 666 3.22 22.83 6.99
C THR A 666 3.81 24.19 6.67
N VAL A 667 5.09 24.37 7.03
CA VAL A 667 5.87 25.58 6.71
C VAL A 667 7.16 25.19 5.99
N VAL A 668 7.79 26.14 5.31
CA VAL A 668 9.11 25.96 4.69
C VAL A 668 10.15 26.47 5.67
N ASP A 669 11.11 25.63 6.06
CA ASP A 669 12.18 26.00 6.96
C ASP A 669 13.33 26.75 6.24
N GLU A 670 14.39 27.09 6.98
CA GLU A 670 15.56 27.81 6.47
C GLU A 670 16.34 26.98 5.42
N ASP A 671 16.28 25.65 5.51
CA ASP A 671 16.89 24.71 4.56
C ASP A 671 16.01 24.42 3.34
N LYS A 672 14.88 25.14 3.18
CA LYS A 672 13.86 24.94 2.14
C LYS A 672 13.15 23.59 2.21
N LYS A 673 13.16 22.93 3.36
CA LYS A 673 12.37 21.71 3.62
C LYS A 673 10.97 22.07 4.09
N ILE A 674 10.01 21.27 3.71
CA ILE A 674 8.65 21.35 4.23
C ILE A 674 8.61 20.60 5.55
N VAL A 675 8.26 21.31 6.64
CA VAL A 675 8.17 20.76 8.01
C VAL A 675 6.81 21.06 8.62
N TRP A 676 6.41 20.24 9.59
CA TRP A 676 5.16 20.45 10.34
C TRP A 676 5.36 21.47 11.44
N GLU A 677 4.40 22.39 11.61
CA GLU A 677 4.45 23.42 12.64
C GLU A 677 3.07 23.61 13.30
N CYS A 678 3.06 23.61 14.61
CA CYS A 678 1.86 23.94 15.38
C CYS A 678 1.47 25.41 15.21
N PRO A 679 0.27 25.73 14.72
CA PRO A 679 -0.13 27.11 14.48
C PRO A 679 -0.29 27.94 15.76
N GLN A 680 -0.43 27.29 16.92
CA GLN A 680 -0.62 27.96 18.21
C GLN A 680 0.70 28.28 18.90
N CYS A 681 1.71 27.39 18.87
CA CYS A 681 2.93 27.57 19.64
C CYS A 681 4.23 27.48 18.84
N GLY A 682 4.16 27.30 17.51
CA GLY A 682 5.34 27.19 16.65
C GLY A 682 6.17 25.93 16.85
N ASN A 683 5.65 24.92 17.57
CA ASN A 683 6.36 23.66 17.78
C ASN A 683 6.56 22.92 16.44
N ARG A 684 7.80 22.46 16.18
CA ARG A 684 8.20 21.69 14.99
C ARG A 684 8.78 20.32 15.31
N ASP A 685 8.82 19.96 16.60
CA ASP A 685 9.34 18.66 17.03
C ASP A 685 8.36 17.54 16.70
N GLU A 686 8.73 16.70 15.71
CA GLU A 686 7.92 15.58 15.23
C GLU A 686 7.56 14.56 16.33
N ASN A 687 8.36 14.46 17.40
CA ASN A 687 8.08 13.56 18.52
C ASN A 687 6.94 14.07 19.43
N THR A 688 6.66 15.37 19.39
CA THR A 688 5.62 16.03 20.19
C THR A 688 4.45 16.57 19.36
N LEU A 689 4.49 16.35 18.04
CA LEU A 689 3.40 16.61 17.11
C LEU A 689 2.74 15.30 16.70
N ASN A 690 1.46 15.14 17.00
CA ASN A 690 0.64 14.04 16.51
C ASN A 690 -0.11 14.49 15.25
N VAL A 691 0.46 14.25 14.09
CA VAL A 691 -0.15 14.59 12.79
C VAL A 691 -0.69 13.31 12.15
N ALA A 692 -2.01 13.25 11.97
CA ALA A 692 -2.66 12.12 11.34
C ALA A 692 -3.21 12.54 9.96
N ARG A 693 -2.75 11.90 8.91
CA ARG A 693 -3.19 12.14 7.53
C ARG A 693 -3.50 10.84 6.81
N ARG A 694 -4.52 10.89 5.97
CA ARG A 694 -4.79 9.79 5.05
C ARG A 694 -3.81 9.86 3.88
N THR A 695 -3.15 8.75 3.64
CA THR A 695 -2.25 8.58 2.51
C THR A 695 -2.55 7.26 1.83
N CYS A 696 -3.13 7.31 0.65
CA CYS A 696 -3.38 6.12 -0.17
C CYS A 696 -4.17 5.00 0.54
N GLY A 697 -5.21 5.37 1.31
CA GLY A 697 -6.15 4.40 1.90
C GLY A 697 -5.83 3.94 3.32
N TYR A 698 -4.80 4.49 3.98
CA TYR A 698 -4.52 4.28 5.40
C TYR A 698 -4.02 5.55 6.09
N ILE A 699 -3.93 5.52 7.41
CA ILE A 699 -3.51 6.66 8.20
C ILE A 699 -2.00 6.57 8.44
N GLY A 700 -1.26 7.59 7.99
CA GLY A 700 0.12 7.82 8.37
C GLY A 700 0.20 8.82 9.52
N THR A 701 1.13 8.64 10.44
CA THR A 701 1.14 9.40 11.69
C THR A 701 2.42 10.15 12.02
N GLN A 702 3.56 9.91 11.36
CA GLN A 702 4.81 10.54 11.80
C GLN A 702 5.76 10.95 10.68
N PHE A 703 6.09 10.06 9.76
CA PHE A 703 7.19 10.27 8.81
C PHE A 703 6.71 10.22 7.37
N TRP A 704 6.85 11.32 6.64
CA TRP A 704 6.56 11.39 5.21
C TRP A 704 7.76 11.95 4.46
N ASN A 705 8.02 11.44 3.25
CA ASN A 705 8.98 12.04 2.35
C ASN A 705 8.53 13.45 1.90
N GLN A 706 9.45 14.25 1.40
CA GLN A 706 9.19 15.64 1.00
C GLN A 706 8.15 15.74 -0.13
N GLY A 707 8.11 14.77 -1.05
CA GLY A 707 7.11 14.74 -2.11
C GLY A 707 5.71 14.47 -1.57
N ARG A 708 5.56 13.54 -0.62
CA ARG A 708 4.27 13.28 0.04
C ARG A 708 3.83 14.47 0.92
N THR A 709 4.75 15.08 1.63
CA THR A 709 4.43 16.28 2.42
C THR A 709 4.00 17.44 1.53
N GLN A 710 4.63 17.62 0.36
CA GLN A 710 4.22 18.60 -0.65
C GLN A 710 2.81 18.29 -1.18
N GLU A 711 2.53 17.04 -1.53
CA GLU A 711 1.22 16.61 -2.01
C GLU A 711 0.12 16.89 -0.98
N ILE A 712 0.34 16.54 0.30
CA ILE A 712 -0.61 16.81 1.38
C ILE A 712 -0.85 18.32 1.55
N ARG A 713 0.20 19.12 1.46
CA ARG A 713 0.12 20.57 1.57
C ARG A 713 -0.71 21.21 0.44
N GLU A 714 -0.61 20.67 -0.77
CA GLU A 714 -1.23 21.21 -1.97
C GLU A 714 -2.68 20.75 -2.17
N ARG A 715 -3.18 19.85 -1.32
CA ARG A 715 -4.57 19.37 -1.41
C ARG A 715 -5.58 20.47 -1.23
N VAL A 716 -6.49 20.62 -2.18
CA VAL A 716 -7.66 21.51 -2.07
C VAL A 716 -8.80 20.81 -1.34
N LEU A 717 -9.63 21.59 -0.66
CA LEU A 717 -10.86 21.09 -0.05
C LEU A 717 -11.93 20.86 -1.11
N HIS A 718 -12.75 19.84 -0.92
CA HIS A 718 -13.82 19.45 -1.83
C HIS A 718 -15.23 19.81 -1.27
N LEU A 719 -15.30 20.23 0.01
CA LEU A 719 -16.54 20.70 0.66
C LEU A 719 -16.35 22.10 1.23
#